data_5a7f89a87b3a442ece1a87f008dc3dcd
#
_entry.id   5a7f89a87b3a442ece1a87f008dc3dcd
#
_cell.length_a   1.000
_cell.length_b   1.000
_cell.length_c   1.000
_cell.angle_alpha   90.00
_cell.angle_beta   90.00
_cell.angle_gamma   90.00
#
_symmetry.space_group_name_H-M   'P 1'
#
loop_
_entity.id
_entity.type
_entity.pdbx_description
1 polymer ?
#
loop_
_entity_poly.entity_id
_entity_poly.type
_entity_poly.pdbx_seq_one_letter_code
_entity_poly.pdbx_strand_id
1 'polypeptide(L)'
;MPVYRKTAVVQLELPSGAMETSLPLATEREFGVLLAIDGKTYPAQAFQSPINDEQWRDFIRQLRDCNVNRDVKTGYRGATAIRSLGRMLYQSLAQLNPALRAFLDQSGTARRLVIQTTRPELHLLPWAGMYDESGHLLAVGDLSVVQAWDDFEALPVATRGQLQLMKVVGQDTNQRTAAALQGLQRTPEIVQQDVTDAFEAGKPVDGVDVLHLEKHGNAVQGETGDVASVTLGTTFAQAKIALLWSCYSGAANSWGESPALALHKNGAGLVLSFLAELHYEDAGSIAEAFYADVFGPSASRDPESALVRIRCAKAATEFAFANWASMTVYLRSPLDLSALPLNGPRVPASGWLTETDATAASAPDPFWDSVATQVRDLQPGSINEMDASAVTFTQLPTSAFRGWRGNVIRIDETLGAMPDDATLHELGLATENAPTTDAADRLVWFFEQIERYGSPLIVWTNAAERHKEFLETAAPSATLTFLLLYGPKPEQPTLMELVDENRIDEALTACGTLAQDCGDEQLYAAFFACIRSEQPDRALQFVQRVQSRQERLMLLGNYVSRNPGVALDGSLLASVGPFAPGEIPRAPEDFYWLAIHAPESEATLRETGRAKHEMAYALHGRGQTEKAEMLLRGALTDIEASGQDASVQRDLRWYSGLSTTLRDWADLLADEPERLEEASRLLQRAKTIQAFHGMRVALAYATTTEARLAKAGSRYTEAIDIAVEAANRFEQCNNWRGWFEALRILFDCLAETRQTARMMSLAKLANEKLQISNLPENRREERREDLAFQRARAHWIAGELAEAREELQVLREAQLAKQKKLDPGVEALYEFLSLSPRKPVGGSL
;
A
#
# COMPACT_ATOMS: atom_id res chain seq x y z
N MET A 1 -23.17 -14.79 13.02
CA MET A 1 -24.51 -14.29 12.61
C MET A 1 -24.34 -13.58 11.29
N PRO A 2 -25.25 -13.74 10.31
CA PRO A 2 -25.18 -12.98 9.09
C PRO A 2 -25.22 -11.49 9.42
N VAL A 3 -24.44 -10.71 8.68
CA VAL A 3 -24.40 -9.25 8.87
C VAL A 3 -25.73 -8.67 8.41
N TYR A 4 -26.42 -7.95 9.31
CA TYR A 4 -27.60 -7.20 8.89
C TYR A 4 -27.19 -6.14 7.88
N ARG A 5 -27.85 -6.15 6.70
CA ARG A 5 -27.59 -5.19 5.64
C ARG A 5 -28.82 -4.34 5.38
N LYS A 6 -28.66 -3.02 5.38
CA LYS A 6 -29.68 -2.17 4.80
C LYS A 6 -29.89 -2.56 3.35
N THR A 7 -31.11 -2.80 2.94
CA THR A 7 -31.41 -3.37 1.63
C THR A 7 -32.21 -2.39 0.76
N ALA A 8 -31.68 -2.08 -0.42
CA ALA A 8 -32.41 -1.43 -1.49
C ALA A 8 -32.74 -2.45 -2.59
N VAL A 9 -33.99 -2.56 -2.95
CA VAL A 9 -34.49 -3.37 -4.06
C VAL A 9 -34.90 -2.44 -5.18
N VAL A 10 -34.26 -2.60 -6.34
CA VAL A 10 -34.60 -1.91 -7.59
C VAL A 10 -35.19 -2.95 -8.53
N GLN A 11 -36.49 -2.97 -8.63
CA GLN A 11 -37.23 -3.86 -9.52
C GLN A 11 -37.41 -3.19 -10.88
N LEU A 12 -36.96 -3.83 -11.94
CA LEU A 12 -36.99 -3.31 -13.30
C LEU A 12 -37.95 -4.17 -14.15
N GLU A 13 -39.04 -3.55 -14.65
CA GLU A 13 -40.07 -4.23 -15.42
C GLU A 13 -40.34 -3.53 -16.75
N LEU A 14 -40.86 -4.28 -17.70
CA LEU A 14 -41.38 -3.68 -18.92
C LEU A 14 -42.68 -2.91 -18.62
N PRO A 15 -42.90 -1.76 -19.27
CA PRO A 15 -44.21 -1.08 -19.21
C PRO A 15 -45.33 -2.03 -19.62
N SER A 16 -46.51 -1.89 -18.98
CA SER A 16 -47.68 -2.70 -19.25
C SER A 16 -48.03 -2.69 -20.74
N GLY A 17 -48.10 -3.88 -21.34
CA GLY A 17 -48.41 -4.08 -22.77
C GLY A 17 -47.21 -4.21 -23.70
N ALA A 18 -45.94 -4.15 -23.18
CA ALA A 18 -44.77 -4.49 -23.96
C ALA A 18 -44.65 -6.02 -24.13
N MET A 19 -44.15 -6.48 -25.29
CA MET A 19 -43.91 -7.92 -25.50
C MET A 19 -42.90 -8.49 -24.50
N GLU A 20 -43.18 -9.66 -23.91
CA GLU A 20 -42.34 -10.31 -22.90
C GLU A 20 -41.10 -11.01 -23.52
N THR A 21 -40.83 -10.91 -24.79
CA THR A 21 -39.67 -11.53 -25.43
C THR A 21 -38.39 -10.81 -25.05
N SER A 22 -37.31 -11.53 -24.76
CA SER A 22 -36.00 -10.93 -24.54
C SER A 22 -35.54 -10.23 -25.84
N LEU A 23 -35.07 -9.00 -25.67
CA LEU A 23 -34.60 -8.14 -26.75
C LEU A 23 -33.15 -7.71 -26.45
N PRO A 24 -32.36 -7.37 -27.50
CA PRO A 24 -31.06 -6.75 -27.29
C PRO A 24 -31.13 -5.50 -26.42
N LEU A 25 -30.05 -5.16 -25.73
CA LEU A 25 -29.93 -3.92 -24.98
C LEU A 25 -30.04 -2.72 -25.94
N ALA A 26 -30.88 -1.76 -25.56
CA ALA A 26 -31.04 -0.50 -26.30
C ALA A 26 -31.14 0.66 -25.32
N THR A 27 -30.43 1.75 -25.60
CA THR A 27 -30.35 2.92 -24.72
C THR A 27 -31.65 3.73 -24.67
N GLU A 28 -32.46 3.67 -25.74
CA GLU A 28 -33.76 4.33 -25.82
C GLU A 28 -34.91 3.54 -25.14
N ARG A 29 -34.62 2.32 -24.69
CA ARG A 29 -35.64 1.48 -24.08
C ARG A 29 -35.82 1.81 -22.62
N GLU A 30 -37.04 2.13 -22.23
CA GLU A 30 -37.42 2.45 -20.85
C GLU A 30 -37.97 1.21 -20.12
N PHE A 31 -37.56 1.07 -18.85
CA PHE A 31 -38.08 0.08 -17.91
C PHE A 31 -38.76 0.80 -16.76
N GLY A 32 -39.97 0.37 -16.40
CA GLY A 32 -40.61 0.80 -15.16
C GLY A 32 -39.81 0.38 -13.94
N VAL A 33 -39.79 1.22 -12.91
CA VAL A 33 -39.03 1.01 -11.70
C VAL A 33 -39.93 1.00 -10.46
N LEU A 34 -39.84 -0.10 -9.70
CA LEU A 34 -40.32 -0.13 -8.32
C LEU A 34 -39.10 -0.09 -7.39
N LEU A 35 -39.04 0.93 -6.55
CA LEU A 35 -37.94 1.12 -5.62
C LEU A 35 -38.40 0.94 -4.18
N ALA A 36 -37.77 0.02 -3.46
CA ALA A 36 -37.96 -0.13 -2.02
C ALA A 36 -36.61 -0.05 -1.29
N ILE A 37 -36.52 0.70 -0.18
CA ILE A 37 -35.32 0.76 0.69
C ILE A 37 -35.78 0.44 2.11
N ASP A 38 -35.25 -0.62 2.68
CA ASP A 38 -35.61 -1.16 4.00
C ASP A 38 -37.15 -1.33 4.14
N GLY A 39 -37.80 -1.86 3.09
CA GLY A 39 -39.23 -2.11 3.04
C GLY A 39 -40.09 -0.89 2.78
N LYS A 40 -39.50 0.31 2.68
CA LYS A 40 -40.24 1.53 2.33
C LYS A 40 -40.16 1.79 0.84
N THR A 41 -41.33 1.92 0.18
CA THR A 41 -41.42 2.22 -1.25
C THR A 41 -41.21 3.70 -1.54
N TYR A 42 -40.49 3.98 -2.63
CA TYR A 42 -40.20 5.32 -3.12
C TYR A 42 -40.64 5.46 -4.59
N PRO A 43 -41.14 6.63 -5.02
CA PRO A 43 -41.35 6.89 -6.43
C PRO A 43 -40.00 6.91 -7.14
N ALA A 44 -39.95 6.34 -8.35
CA ALA A 44 -38.72 6.32 -9.14
C ALA A 44 -38.99 6.73 -10.59
N GLN A 45 -37.98 7.29 -11.26
CA GLN A 45 -38.00 7.53 -12.69
C GLN A 45 -37.82 6.20 -13.44
N ALA A 46 -38.17 6.17 -14.73
CA ALA A 46 -37.92 5.02 -15.55
C ALA A 46 -36.39 4.79 -15.72
N PHE A 47 -36.00 3.54 -15.75
CA PHE A 47 -34.62 3.16 -16.02
C PHE A 47 -34.36 3.00 -17.52
N GLN A 48 -33.27 3.56 -18.00
CA GLN A 48 -32.75 3.32 -19.35
C GLN A 48 -31.37 2.67 -19.25
N SER A 49 -31.13 1.67 -20.10
CA SER A 49 -29.80 1.07 -20.16
C SER A 49 -28.77 2.13 -20.61
N PRO A 50 -27.65 2.31 -19.88
CA PRO A 50 -26.62 3.27 -20.28
C PRO A 50 -25.82 2.81 -21.51
N ILE A 51 -25.96 1.55 -21.94
CA ILE A 51 -25.28 0.98 -23.09
C ILE A 51 -26.25 0.16 -23.95
N ASN A 52 -25.93 0.08 -25.23
CA ASN A 52 -26.59 -0.83 -26.16
C ASN A 52 -25.84 -2.16 -26.31
N ASP A 53 -26.39 -3.06 -27.12
CA ASP A 53 -25.86 -4.40 -27.40
C ASP A 53 -24.43 -4.38 -27.97
N GLU A 54 -24.13 -3.46 -28.88
CA GLU A 54 -22.78 -3.34 -29.46
C GLU A 54 -21.75 -2.92 -28.41
N GLN A 55 -22.08 -1.91 -27.63
CA GLN A 55 -21.22 -1.43 -26.54
C GLN A 55 -21.01 -2.50 -25.46
N TRP A 56 -22.05 -3.29 -25.15
CA TRP A 56 -21.95 -4.41 -24.24
C TRP A 56 -20.97 -5.49 -24.75
N ARG A 57 -21.09 -5.87 -26.03
CA ARG A 57 -20.19 -6.87 -26.64
C ARG A 57 -18.74 -6.36 -26.67
N ASP A 58 -18.54 -5.09 -26.95
CA ASP A 58 -17.21 -4.50 -26.93
C ASP A 58 -16.62 -4.49 -25.49
N PHE A 59 -17.42 -4.15 -24.50
CA PHE A 59 -17.02 -4.23 -23.09
C PHE A 59 -16.62 -5.65 -22.68
N ILE A 60 -17.42 -6.67 -22.99
CA ILE A 60 -17.09 -8.07 -22.69
C ILE A 60 -15.80 -8.51 -23.41
N ARG A 61 -15.58 -8.06 -24.65
CA ARG A 61 -14.32 -8.30 -25.37
C ARG A 61 -13.13 -7.67 -24.65
N GLN A 62 -13.26 -6.45 -24.19
CA GLN A 62 -12.20 -5.78 -23.43
C GLN A 62 -11.91 -6.49 -22.12
N LEU A 63 -12.92 -6.95 -21.38
CA LEU A 63 -12.74 -7.76 -20.18
C LEU A 63 -12.00 -9.07 -20.47
N ARG A 64 -12.40 -9.78 -21.54
CA ARG A 64 -11.71 -11.00 -21.96
C ARG A 64 -10.25 -10.74 -22.29
N ASP A 65 -9.97 -9.72 -23.10
CA ASP A 65 -8.60 -9.40 -23.52
C ASP A 65 -7.72 -9.05 -22.33
N CYS A 66 -8.25 -8.38 -21.30
CA CYS A 66 -7.55 -8.11 -20.04
C CYS A 66 -7.25 -9.39 -19.26
N ASN A 67 -8.19 -10.31 -19.19
CA ASN A 67 -8.05 -11.54 -18.42
C ASN A 67 -7.10 -12.55 -19.07
N VAL A 68 -7.02 -12.54 -20.40
CA VAL A 68 -6.18 -13.48 -21.19
C VAL A 68 -4.75 -12.93 -21.38
N ASN A 69 -4.63 -11.66 -21.73
CA ASN A 69 -3.35 -11.06 -22.16
C ASN A 69 -2.66 -10.24 -21.09
N ARG A 70 -2.67 -10.57 -19.90
CA ARG A 70 -2.11 -9.94 -18.67
C ARG A 70 -0.92 -8.96 -18.86
N ASP A 71 -0.89 -8.20 -19.93
CA ASP A 71 0.07 -7.12 -20.11
C ASP A 71 -0.47 -5.77 -19.57
N VAL A 72 0.42 -4.90 -19.09
CA VAL A 72 0.08 -3.62 -18.47
C VAL A 72 -0.78 -2.73 -19.37
N LYS A 73 -0.52 -2.73 -20.68
CA LYS A 73 -1.24 -1.87 -21.65
C LYS A 73 -2.68 -2.34 -21.84
N THR A 74 -2.88 -3.64 -21.94
CA THR A 74 -4.21 -4.25 -22.08
C THR A 74 -4.98 -4.12 -20.78
N GLY A 75 -4.33 -4.33 -19.64
CA GLY A 75 -4.91 -4.10 -18.31
C GLY A 75 -5.41 -2.68 -18.11
N TYR A 76 -4.64 -1.68 -18.51
CA TYR A 76 -5.06 -0.27 -18.44
C TYR A 76 -6.34 0.01 -19.25
N ARG A 77 -6.46 -0.57 -20.46
CA ARG A 77 -7.68 -0.45 -21.28
C ARG A 77 -8.90 -1.04 -20.58
N GLY A 78 -8.75 -2.23 -19.98
CA GLY A 78 -9.83 -2.88 -19.25
C GLY A 78 -10.26 -2.09 -18.02
N ALA A 79 -9.33 -1.59 -17.23
CA ALA A 79 -9.62 -0.74 -16.10
C ALA A 79 -10.38 0.52 -16.51
N THR A 80 -10.01 1.15 -17.63
CA THR A 80 -10.70 2.32 -18.19
C THR A 80 -12.12 1.97 -18.62
N ALA A 81 -12.31 0.83 -19.30
CA ALA A 81 -13.63 0.38 -19.71
C ALA A 81 -14.55 0.10 -18.52
N ILE A 82 -14.04 -0.56 -17.46
CA ILE A 82 -14.78 -0.83 -16.24
C ILE A 82 -15.19 0.48 -15.56
N ARG A 83 -14.27 1.42 -15.40
CA ARG A 83 -14.55 2.73 -14.78
C ARG A 83 -15.61 3.50 -15.56
N SER A 84 -15.48 3.52 -16.89
CA SER A 84 -16.44 4.23 -17.76
C SER A 84 -17.83 3.63 -17.64
N LEU A 85 -17.98 2.33 -17.83
CA LEU A 85 -19.27 1.66 -17.73
C LEU A 85 -19.81 1.66 -16.30
N GLY A 86 -18.95 1.41 -15.31
CA GLY A 86 -19.35 1.42 -13.91
C GLY A 86 -19.88 2.78 -13.46
N ARG A 87 -19.29 3.88 -13.96
CA ARG A 87 -19.79 5.24 -13.72
C ARG A 87 -21.15 5.47 -14.41
N MET A 88 -21.32 5.01 -15.62
CA MET A 88 -22.60 5.10 -16.33
C MET A 88 -23.71 4.33 -15.62
N LEU A 89 -23.44 3.10 -15.15
CA LEU A 89 -24.38 2.30 -14.36
C LEU A 89 -24.76 2.98 -13.04
N TYR A 90 -23.75 3.51 -12.31
CA TYR A 90 -24.01 4.27 -11.09
C TYR A 90 -24.90 5.47 -11.36
N GLN A 91 -24.58 6.28 -12.36
CA GLN A 91 -25.38 7.48 -12.72
C GLN A 91 -26.81 7.11 -13.09
N SER A 92 -27.01 6.06 -13.89
CA SER A 92 -28.33 5.58 -14.27
C SER A 92 -29.18 5.17 -13.07
N LEU A 93 -28.60 4.51 -12.07
CA LEU A 93 -29.31 4.17 -10.83
C LEU A 93 -29.50 5.38 -9.91
N ALA A 94 -28.47 6.22 -9.74
CA ALA A 94 -28.53 7.38 -8.84
C ALA A 94 -29.57 8.43 -9.31
N GLN A 95 -29.88 8.48 -10.59
CA GLN A 95 -30.91 9.37 -11.16
C GLN A 95 -32.35 8.89 -10.90
N LEU A 96 -32.55 7.60 -10.61
CA LEU A 96 -33.88 7.06 -10.40
C LEU A 96 -34.63 7.73 -9.24
N ASN A 97 -33.90 7.98 -8.12
CA ASN A 97 -34.44 8.62 -6.94
C ASN A 97 -33.31 9.17 -6.02
N PRO A 98 -33.47 10.38 -5.43
CA PRO A 98 -32.47 10.91 -4.48
C PRO A 98 -32.21 10.04 -3.26
N ALA A 99 -33.22 9.26 -2.77
CA ALA A 99 -33.02 8.34 -1.65
C ALA A 99 -32.12 7.13 -2.05
N LEU A 100 -32.24 6.65 -3.30
CA LEU A 100 -31.35 5.61 -3.82
C LEU A 100 -29.93 6.14 -3.97
N ARG A 101 -29.75 7.35 -4.49
CA ARG A 101 -28.45 8.00 -4.55
C ARG A 101 -27.81 8.11 -3.17
N ALA A 102 -28.53 8.62 -2.18
CA ALA A 102 -28.04 8.72 -0.80
C ALA A 102 -27.73 7.35 -0.19
N PHE A 103 -28.48 6.30 -0.55
CA PHE A 103 -28.17 4.92 -0.17
C PHE A 103 -26.88 4.41 -0.81
N LEU A 104 -26.64 4.68 -2.09
CA LEU A 104 -25.44 4.28 -2.81
C LEU A 104 -24.18 5.01 -2.30
N ASP A 105 -24.31 6.29 -1.95
CA ASP A 105 -23.20 7.14 -1.51
C ASP A 105 -22.86 6.97 0.00
N GLN A 106 -23.68 6.26 0.76
CA GLN A 106 -23.45 6.04 2.19
C GLN A 106 -22.22 5.15 2.40
N SER A 107 -21.32 5.52 3.31
CA SER A 107 -20.18 4.72 3.74
C SER A 107 -20.33 4.21 5.18
N GLY A 108 -19.56 3.21 5.56
CA GLY A 108 -19.46 2.73 6.95
C GLY A 108 -20.63 1.90 7.48
N THR A 109 -21.57 1.47 6.61
CA THR A 109 -22.69 0.60 6.96
C THR A 109 -22.82 -0.53 5.94
N ALA A 110 -23.00 -1.76 6.41
CA ALA A 110 -23.24 -2.90 5.52
C ALA A 110 -24.57 -2.69 4.76
N ARG A 111 -24.52 -2.75 3.43
CA ARG A 111 -25.64 -2.47 2.52
C ARG A 111 -25.78 -3.55 1.48
N ARG A 112 -27.00 -3.70 0.97
CA ARG A 112 -27.29 -4.60 -0.14
C ARG A 112 -28.12 -3.88 -1.18
N LEU A 113 -27.65 -3.88 -2.42
CA LEU A 113 -28.42 -3.48 -3.59
C LEU A 113 -28.87 -4.74 -4.33
N VAL A 114 -30.18 -4.91 -4.47
CA VAL A 114 -30.79 -5.99 -5.24
C VAL A 114 -31.32 -5.43 -6.55
N ILE A 115 -30.80 -5.90 -7.67
CA ILE A 115 -31.38 -5.65 -8.99
C ILE A 115 -32.32 -6.81 -9.31
N GLN A 116 -33.61 -6.56 -9.18
CA GLN A 116 -34.65 -7.56 -9.41
C GLN A 116 -35.28 -7.36 -10.78
N THR A 117 -35.26 -8.36 -11.62
CA THR A 117 -35.88 -8.24 -12.95
C THR A 117 -36.12 -9.63 -13.57
N THR A 118 -37.20 -9.75 -14.32
CA THR A 118 -37.48 -10.91 -15.19
C THR A 118 -36.90 -10.73 -16.60
N ARG A 119 -36.01 -9.73 -16.79
CA ARG A 119 -35.43 -9.40 -18.09
C ARG A 119 -33.99 -9.94 -18.17
N PRO A 120 -33.76 -11.02 -18.98
CA PRO A 120 -32.43 -11.64 -19.10
C PRO A 120 -31.36 -10.65 -19.56
N GLU A 121 -31.68 -9.71 -20.45
CA GLU A 121 -30.76 -8.70 -20.96
C GLU A 121 -30.21 -7.76 -19.87
N LEU A 122 -30.96 -7.47 -18.81
CA LEU A 122 -30.53 -6.63 -17.70
C LEU A 122 -29.64 -7.40 -16.72
N HIS A 123 -29.75 -8.72 -16.67
CA HIS A 123 -28.86 -9.56 -15.85
C HIS A 123 -27.43 -9.62 -16.40
N LEU A 124 -27.21 -9.24 -17.64
CA LEU A 124 -25.89 -9.22 -18.27
C LEU A 124 -25.08 -7.96 -17.98
N LEU A 125 -25.70 -6.93 -17.39
CA LEU A 125 -24.99 -5.73 -17.00
C LEU A 125 -24.09 -5.99 -15.76
N PRO A 126 -22.84 -5.49 -15.76
CA PRO A 126 -21.89 -5.71 -14.66
C PRO A 126 -22.19 -4.78 -13.48
N TRP A 127 -23.34 -4.95 -12.83
CA TRP A 127 -23.83 -4.12 -11.73
C TRP A 127 -22.82 -4.01 -10.58
N ALA A 128 -22.07 -5.06 -10.31
CA ALA A 128 -21.02 -5.07 -9.29
C ALA A 128 -19.81 -4.17 -9.64
N GLY A 129 -19.66 -3.77 -10.88
CA GLY A 129 -18.61 -2.89 -11.37
C GLY A 129 -18.92 -1.40 -11.27
N MET A 130 -20.02 -0.99 -10.61
CA MET A 130 -20.39 0.42 -10.47
C MET A 130 -19.29 1.24 -9.81
N TYR A 131 -19.09 2.46 -10.31
CA TYR A 131 -18.01 3.35 -9.95
C TYR A 131 -18.49 4.80 -9.82
N ASP A 132 -18.21 5.47 -8.73
CA ASP A 132 -18.43 6.90 -8.54
C ASP A 132 -17.14 7.72 -8.75
N GLU A 133 -17.22 9.03 -8.56
CA GLU A 133 -16.06 9.92 -8.75
C GLU A 133 -14.99 9.76 -7.66
N SER A 134 -15.37 9.28 -6.48
CA SER A 134 -14.48 9.10 -5.32
C SER A 134 -13.82 7.72 -5.28
N GLY A 135 -14.32 6.76 -6.04
CA GLY A 135 -13.81 5.40 -6.08
C GLY A 135 -14.86 4.35 -6.41
N HIS A 136 -14.46 3.08 -6.37
CA HIS A 136 -15.36 1.96 -6.61
C HIS A 136 -16.34 1.79 -5.44
N LEU A 137 -17.64 1.72 -5.70
CA LEU A 137 -18.69 1.67 -4.64
C LEU A 137 -18.55 0.49 -3.69
N LEU A 138 -18.08 -0.67 -4.18
CA LEU A 138 -17.82 -1.83 -3.33
C LEU A 138 -16.65 -1.60 -2.36
N ALA A 139 -15.63 -0.83 -2.77
CA ALA A 139 -14.47 -0.52 -1.94
C ALA A 139 -14.75 0.58 -0.92
N VAL A 140 -15.72 1.44 -1.19
CA VAL A 140 -16.02 2.62 -0.35
C VAL A 140 -16.91 2.28 0.86
N GLY A 141 -17.65 1.18 0.85
CA GLY A 141 -18.61 1.02 1.92
C GLY A 141 -19.37 -0.28 2.03
N ASP A 142 -18.72 -1.42 2.02
CA ASP A 142 -19.33 -2.72 2.31
C ASP A 142 -20.69 -2.94 1.60
N LEU A 143 -20.75 -2.55 0.31
CA LEU A 143 -21.92 -2.68 -0.54
C LEU A 143 -21.94 -4.03 -1.23
N SER A 144 -22.90 -4.88 -0.90
CA SER A 144 -23.21 -6.08 -1.69
C SER A 144 -24.12 -5.72 -2.86
N VAL A 145 -23.74 -6.10 -4.08
CA VAL A 145 -24.56 -5.96 -5.27
C VAL A 145 -24.94 -7.35 -5.77
N VAL A 146 -26.22 -7.65 -5.75
CA VAL A 146 -26.79 -8.94 -6.12
C VAL A 146 -27.95 -8.78 -7.10
N GLN A 147 -28.25 -9.85 -7.82
CA GLN A 147 -29.34 -9.90 -8.78
C GLN A 147 -30.39 -10.92 -8.34
N ALA A 148 -31.64 -10.67 -8.68
CA ALA A 148 -32.75 -11.60 -8.43
C ALA A 148 -33.68 -11.67 -9.66
N TRP A 149 -34.21 -12.87 -9.96
CA TRP A 149 -35.13 -13.07 -11.06
C TRP A 149 -36.57 -12.69 -10.69
N ASP A 150 -37.03 -13.20 -9.57
CA ASP A 150 -38.35 -13.00 -8.99
C ASP A 150 -38.22 -12.45 -7.57
N ASP A 151 -39.21 -12.64 -6.73
CA ASP A 151 -39.25 -12.02 -5.40
C ASP A 151 -38.00 -12.33 -4.56
N PHE A 152 -37.31 -11.26 -4.16
CA PHE A 152 -36.20 -11.32 -3.21
C PHE A 152 -36.76 -11.37 -1.78
N GLU A 153 -36.41 -12.40 -1.03
CA GLU A 153 -36.77 -12.53 0.38
C GLU A 153 -35.68 -11.95 1.27
N ALA A 154 -36.01 -10.90 2.03
CA ALA A 154 -35.05 -10.24 2.93
C ALA A 154 -34.70 -11.05 4.19
N LEU A 155 -35.49 -12.08 4.54
CA LEU A 155 -35.26 -12.91 5.72
C LEU A 155 -34.22 -14.00 5.45
N PRO A 156 -33.22 -14.19 6.33
CA PRO A 156 -32.20 -15.21 6.15
C PRO A 156 -32.79 -16.62 6.24
N VAL A 157 -32.36 -17.50 5.32
CA VAL A 157 -32.66 -18.93 5.39
C VAL A 157 -31.58 -19.63 6.22
N ALA A 158 -31.96 -20.17 7.37
CA ALA A 158 -31.05 -20.88 8.24
C ALA A 158 -30.74 -22.27 7.71
N THR A 159 -29.47 -22.64 7.66
CA THR A 159 -28.99 -23.98 7.29
C THR A 159 -28.51 -24.70 8.53
N ARG A 160 -28.98 -25.90 8.76
CA ARG A 160 -28.66 -26.75 9.93
C ARG A 160 -28.13 -28.09 9.48
N GLY A 161 -27.24 -28.69 10.28
CA GLY A 161 -26.68 -30.01 10.05
C GLY A 161 -25.47 -30.03 9.11
N GLN A 162 -25.17 -31.22 8.54
CA GLN A 162 -24.08 -31.36 7.56
C GLN A 162 -24.48 -30.78 6.23
N LEU A 163 -23.51 -30.13 5.54
CA LEU A 163 -23.67 -29.68 4.17
C LEU A 163 -23.22 -30.75 3.18
N GLN A 164 -24.04 -31.00 2.16
CA GLN A 164 -23.70 -31.85 1.02
C GLN A 164 -23.07 -31.01 -0.07
N LEU A 165 -21.74 -31.11 -0.26
CA LEU A 165 -21.01 -30.45 -1.32
C LEU A 165 -20.83 -31.40 -2.51
N MET A 166 -21.50 -31.10 -3.60
CA MET A 166 -21.39 -31.84 -4.86
C MET A 166 -20.39 -31.15 -5.77
N LYS A 167 -19.38 -31.86 -6.27
CA LYS A 167 -18.41 -31.34 -7.22
C LYS A 167 -18.62 -31.95 -8.60
N VAL A 168 -18.53 -31.05 -9.60
CA VAL A 168 -18.48 -31.43 -11.03
C VAL A 168 -17.21 -30.81 -11.59
N VAL A 169 -16.27 -31.66 -12.03
CA VAL A 169 -14.96 -31.22 -12.51
C VAL A 169 -14.69 -31.79 -13.90
N GLY A 170 -14.49 -30.92 -14.90
CA GLY A 170 -14.15 -31.28 -16.25
C GLY A 170 -12.76 -31.90 -16.34
N GLN A 171 -12.58 -32.91 -17.21
CA GLN A 171 -11.28 -33.57 -17.37
C GLN A 171 -10.21 -32.65 -17.96
N ASP A 172 -10.62 -31.66 -18.77
CA ASP A 172 -9.74 -30.75 -19.49
C ASP A 172 -9.51 -29.43 -18.72
N THR A 173 -9.98 -29.33 -17.46
CA THR A 173 -9.78 -28.15 -16.64
C THR A 173 -8.46 -28.22 -15.87
N ASN A 174 -7.96 -27.05 -15.40
CA ASN A 174 -6.75 -26.99 -14.58
C ASN A 174 -6.93 -27.52 -13.15
N GLN A 175 -8.17 -27.85 -12.76
CA GLN A 175 -8.55 -28.37 -11.45
C GLN A 175 -8.09 -27.50 -10.26
N ARG A 176 -7.70 -26.24 -10.49
CA ARG A 176 -7.19 -25.35 -9.43
C ARG A 176 -8.28 -24.96 -8.45
N THR A 177 -9.51 -24.74 -8.91
CA THR A 177 -10.63 -24.45 -8.01
C THR A 177 -11.05 -25.70 -7.24
N ALA A 178 -10.94 -26.88 -7.85
CA ALA A 178 -11.15 -28.14 -7.17
C ALA A 178 -10.08 -28.43 -6.10
N ALA A 179 -8.84 -27.96 -6.31
CA ALA A 179 -7.78 -28.04 -5.31
C ALA A 179 -8.14 -27.27 -4.04
N ALA A 180 -8.83 -26.13 -4.16
CA ALA A 180 -9.33 -25.36 -3.00
C ALA A 180 -10.28 -26.18 -2.10
N LEU A 181 -10.95 -27.19 -2.66
CA LEU A 181 -11.81 -28.10 -1.89
C LEU A 181 -11.02 -29.07 -1.00
N GLN A 182 -9.74 -29.32 -1.29
CA GLN A 182 -8.92 -30.23 -0.49
C GLN A 182 -8.78 -29.74 0.96
N GLY A 183 -8.71 -28.39 1.15
CA GLY A 183 -8.72 -27.77 2.47
C GLY A 183 -10.00 -28.06 3.27
N LEU A 184 -11.12 -28.34 2.60
CA LEU A 184 -12.40 -28.65 3.25
C LEU A 184 -12.58 -30.14 3.59
N GLN A 185 -11.73 -31.03 3.08
CA GLN A 185 -11.85 -32.49 3.35
C GLN A 185 -11.75 -32.85 4.84
N ARG A 186 -11.18 -31.95 5.64
CA ARG A 186 -11.01 -32.07 7.08
C ARG A 186 -12.13 -31.41 7.88
N THR A 187 -13.14 -30.85 7.23
CA THR A 187 -14.30 -30.22 7.88
C THR A 187 -15.42 -31.26 7.97
N PRO A 188 -15.66 -31.88 9.13
CA PRO A 188 -16.59 -33.01 9.26
C PRO A 188 -18.05 -32.63 8.96
N GLU A 189 -18.36 -31.36 8.95
CA GLU A 189 -19.69 -30.82 8.63
C GLU A 189 -19.94 -30.70 7.13
N ILE A 190 -18.91 -30.95 6.28
CA ILE A 190 -19.03 -30.89 4.84
C ILE A 190 -18.72 -32.26 4.24
N VAL A 191 -19.74 -32.90 3.70
CA VAL A 191 -19.62 -34.17 2.98
C VAL A 191 -19.42 -33.85 1.49
N GLN A 192 -18.26 -34.23 0.94
CA GLN A 192 -17.94 -34.00 -0.48
C GLN A 192 -18.24 -35.23 -1.31
N GLN A 193 -18.93 -35.05 -2.42
CA GLN A 193 -19.21 -36.11 -3.40
C GLN A 193 -18.92 -35.63 -4.81
N ASP A 194 -18.25 -36.46 -5.62
CA ASP A 194 -18.07 -36.23 -7.05
C ASP A 194 -19.30 -36.76 -7.80
N VAL A 195 -19.94 -35.86 -8.53
CA VAL A 195 -21.16 -36.21 -9.31
C VAL A 195 -21.00 -35.91 -10.82
N THR A 196 -19.75 -35.79 -11.28
CA THR A 196 -19.43 -35.47 -12.67
C THR A 196 -20.11 -36.42 -13.64
N ASP A 197 -20.03 -37.75 -13.43
CA ASP A 197 -20.67 -38.75 -14.29
C ASP A 197 -22.20 -38.64 -14.31
N ALA A 198 -22.81 -38.32 -13.14
CA ALA A 198 -24.26 -38.15 -13.07
C ALA A 198 -24.72 -36.93 -13.83
N PHE A 199 -23.95 -35.79 -13.69
CA PHE A 199 -24.19 -34.57 -14.44
C PHE A 199 -24.05 -34.78 -15.94
N GLU A 200 -23.00 -35.43 -16.40
CA GLU A 200 -22.78 -35.73 -17.84
C GLU A 200 -23.85 -36.63 -18.42
N ALA A 201 -24.41 -37.53 -17.61
CA ALA A 201 -25.53 -38.35 -17.98
C ALA A 201 -26.91 -37.67 -17.91
N GLY A 202 -26.93 -36.36 -17.54
CA GLY A 202 -28.17 -35.58 -17.38
C GLY A 202 -29.11 -36.12 -16.31
N LYS A 203 -28.59 -36.81 -15.29
CA LYS A 203 -29.38 -37.37 -14.19
C LYS A 203 -29.58 -36.32 -13.06
N PRO A 204 -30.80 -36.18 -12.56
CA PRO A 204 -31.02 -35.31 -11.37
C PRO A 204 -30.14 -35.74 -10.20
N VAL A 205 -29.64 -34.77 -9.45
CA VAL A 205 -28.84 -34.94 -8.22
C VAL A 205 -29.57 -34.28 -7.07
N ASP A 206 -30.06 -35.08 -6.14
CA ASP A 206 -30.83 -34.61 -5.01
C ASP A 206 -29.94 -34.26 -3.82
N GLY A 207 -30.44 -33.39 -2.93
CA GLY A 207 -29.78 -33.06 -1.66
C GLY A 207 -28.53 -32.20 -1.79
N VAL A 208 -28.42 -31.38 -2.81
CA VAL A 208 -27.28 -30.49 -3.04
C VAL A 208 -27.40 -29.26 -2.19
N ASP A 209 -26.52 -29.09 -1.19
CA ASP A 209 -26.41 -27.85 -0.44
C ASP A 209 -25.46 -26.88 -1.13
N VAL A 210 -24.29 -27.38 -1.54
CA VAL A 210 -23.24 -26.59 -2.21
C VAL A 210 -22.86 -27.30 -3.53
N LEU A 211 -23.05 -26.62 -4.65
CA LEU A 211 -22.55 -27.06 -5.95
C LEU A 211 -21.22 -26.37 -6.25
N HIS A 212 -20.19 -27.13 -6.50
CA HIS A 212 -18.93 -26.67 -7.08
C HIS A 212 -18.82 -27.21 -8.52
N LEU A 213 -18.86 -26.30 -9.49
CA LEU A 213 -18.76 -26.67 -10.90
C LEU A 213 -17.55 -26.00 -11.53
N GLU A 214 -16.58 -26.81 -11.98
CA GLU A 214 -15.39 -26.38 -12.72
C GLU A 214 -15.40 -27.03 -14.10
N LYS A 215 -15.89 -26.32 -15.11
CA LYS A 215 -15.94 -26.74 -16.50
C LYS A 215 -15.63 -25.57 -17.44
N HIS A 216 -15.21 -25.90 -18.67
CA HIS A 216 -15.08 -24.88 -19.71
C HIS A 216 -16.43 -24.28 -20.10
N GLY A 217 -16.46 -22.95 -20.27
CA GLY A 217 -17.60 -22.21 -20.78
C GLY A 217 -17.23 -21.48 -22.07
N ASN A 218 -18.08 -21.52 -23.08
CA ASN A 218 -17.84 -20.87 -24.38
C ASN A 218 -19.08 -20.14 -24.89
N ALA A 219 -19.37 -18.96 -24.29
CA ALA A 219 -20.50 -18.14 -24.71
C ALA A 219 -20.27 -17.37 -26.02
N VAL A 220 -19.03 -17.25 -26.50
CA VAL A 220 -18.69 -16.38 -27.64
C VAL A 220 -18.98 -17.03 -28.99
N GLN A 221 -18.99 -18.37 -29.07
CA GLN A 221 -19.17 -19.13 -30.33
C GLN A 221 -20.58 -19.69 -30.55
N GLY A 222 -21.56 -19.33 -29.74
CA GLY A 222 -22.93 -19.86 -29.86
C GLY A 222 -23.09 -21.22 -29.19
N GLU A 223 -22.03 -21.76 -28.64
CA GLU A 223 -22.03 -22.99 -27.88
C GLU A 223 -21.83 -22.65 -26.40
N THR A 224 -22.77 -23.07 -25.56
CA THR A 224 -22.69 -22.93 -24.11
C THR A 224 -21.64 -23.88 -23.50
N GLY A 225 -20.63 -24.27 -24.25
CA GLY A 225 -19.65 -25.27 -23.86
C GLY A 225 -20.32 -26.58 -23.46
N ASP A 226 -19.67 -27.35 -22.59
CA ASP A 226 -20.23 -28.62 -22.08
C ASP A 226 -21.38 -28.43 -21.06
N VAL A 227 -21.83 -27.19 -20.79
CA VAL A 227 -22.86 -26.89 -19.80
C VAL A 227 -24.07 -26.25 -20.46
N ALA A 228 -25.07 -27.06 -20.81
CA ALA A 228 -26.36 -26.53 -21.22
C ALA A 228 -27.12 -25.94 -20.02
N SER A 229 -27.62 -24.71 -20.16
CA SER A 229 -28.32 -23.99 -19.08
C SER A 229 -29.51 -24.78 -18.54
N VAL A 230 -30.29 -25.39 -19.42
CA VAL A 230 -31.46 -26.21 -19.04
C VAL A 230 -31.04 -27.44 -18.25
N THR A 231 -30.01 -28.16 -18.69
CA THR A 231 -29.53 -29.35 -18.00
C THR A 231 -29.02 -29.00 -16.60
N LEU A 232 -28.25 -27.91 -16.46
CA LEU A 232 -27.72 -27.49 -15.19
C LEU A 232 -28.87 -27.13 -14.21
N GLY A 233 -29.85 -26.36 -14.63
CA GLY A 233 -31.01 -25.95 -13.82
C GLY A 233 -31.85 -27.13 -13.35
N THR A 234 -32.03 -28.15 -14.17
CA THR A 234 -32.82 -29.36 -13.83
C THR A 234 -32.03 -30.36 -12.99
N THR A 235 -30.74 -30.49 -13.21
CA THR A 235 -29.86 -31.43 -12.47
C THR A 235 -29.65 -31.02 -11.04
N PHE A 236 -29.47 -29.71 -10.77
CA PHE A 236 -29.10 -29.17 -9.44
C PHE A 236 -30.16 -28.18 -8.92
N ALA A 237 -31.43 -28.46 -9.16
CA ALA A 237 -32.52 -27.68 -8.64
C ALA A 237 -32.39 -27.54 -7.10
N GLN A 238 -32.59 -26.31 -6.57
CA GLN A 238 -32.63 -26.03 -5.14
C GLN A 238 -31.27 -26.10 -4.39
N ALA A 239 -30.13 -26.05 -5.08
CA ALA A 239 -28.84 -25.87 -4.44
C ALA A 239 -28.87 -24.58 -3.56
N LYS A 240 -28.41 -24.67 -2.29
CA LYS A 240 -28.33 -23.48 -1.43
C LYS A 240 -27.27 -22.50 -1.92
N ILE A 241 -26.13 -23.02 -2.35
CA ILE A 241 -25.01 -22.26 -2.91
C ILE A 241 -24.54 -22.96 -4.18
N ALA A 242 -24.47 -22.26 -5.28
CA ALA A 242 -23.89 -22.75 -6.52
C ALA A 242 -22.70 -21.84 -6.94
N LEU A 243 -21.55 -22.44 -7.11
CA LEU A 243 -20.29 -21.78 -7.47
C LEU A 243 -19.85 -22.27 -8.84
N LEU A 244 -20.03 -21.43 -9.86
CA LEU A 244 -19.77 -21.75 -11.25
C LEU A 244 -18.40 -21.20 -11.67
N TRP A 245 -17.36 -21.98 -11.51
CA TRP A 245 -15.98 -21.69 -11.94
C TRP A 245 -15.82 -21.98 -13.44
N SER A 246 -16.62 -21.29 -14.22
CA SER A 246 -16.73 -21.49 -15.66
C SER A 246 -16.79 -20.14 -16.35
N CYS A 247 -16.00 -19.98 -17.40
CA CYS A 247 -16.04 -18.78 -18.24
C CYS A 247 -17.46 -18.55 -18.75
N TYR A 248 -17.89 -17.30 -18.78
CA TYR A 248 -19.20 -16.89 -19.30
C TYR A 248 -20.42 -17.57 -18.65
N SER A 249 -20.27 -18.17 -17.47
CA SER A 249 -21.38 -18.83 -16.78
C SER A 249 -22.53 -17.88 -16.40
N GLY A 250 -22.26 -16.59 -16.28
CA GLY A 250 -23.23 -15.50 -16.07
C GLY A 250 -23.73 -14.84 -17.36
N ALA A 251 -23.18 -15.18 -18.52
CA ALA A 251 -23.49 -14.58 -19.80
C ALA A 251 -24.27 -15.55 -20.71
N ALA A 252 -24.96 -15.01 -21.70
CA ALA A 252 -25.66 -15.77 -22.72
C ALA A 252 -25.34 -15.25 -24.14
N ASN A 253 -25.37 -16.12 -25.13
CA ASN A 253 -25.03 -15.78 -26.51
C ASN A 253 -26.07 -14.90 -27.22
N SER A 254 -27.31 -15.02 -26.83
CA SER A 254 -28.47 -14.45 -27.54
C SER A 254 -29.52 -13.90 -26.57
N TRP A 255 -29.12 -13.05 -25.64
CA TRP A 255 -30.07 -12.46 -24.66
C TRP A 255 -31.03 -13.47 -24.01
N GLY A 256 -30.61 -14.75 -24.02
CA GLY A 256 -31.34 -15.86 -23.44
C GLY A 256 -30.91 -16.09 -21.98
N GLU A 257 -31.19 -17.31 -21.54
CA GLU A 257 -30.90 -17.73 -20.16
C GLU A 257 -29.46 -18.18 -20.03
N SER A 258 -28.69 -17.55 -19.09
CA SER A 258 -27.35 -18.03 -18.73
C SER A 258 -27.43 -19.25 -17.80
N PRO A 259 -26.36 -20.07 -17.70
CA PRO A 259 -26.29 -21.17 -16.74
C PRO A 259 -26.60 -20.74 -15.30
N ALA A 260 -26.09 -19.58 -14.88
CA ALA A 260 -26.34 -19.04 -13.54
C ALA A 260 -27.80 -18.63 -13.34
N LEU A 261 -28.40 -17.97 -14.34
CA LEU A 261 -29.79 -17.57 -14.29
C LEU A 261 -30.72 -18.79 -14.26
N ALA A 262 -30.40 -19.83 -15.04
CA ALA A 262 -31.16 -21.10 -15.04
C ALA A 262 -31.18 -21.77 -13.65
N LEU A 263 -30.02 -21.84 -12.99
CA LEU A 263 -29.93 -22.35 -11.61
C LEU A 263 -30.76 -21.52 -10.64
N HIS A 264 -30.63 -20.20 -10.72
CA HIS A 264 -31.34 -19.27 -9.84
C HIS A 264 -32.87 -19.38 -10.02
N LYS A 265 -33.37 -19.43 -11.25
CA LYS A 265 -34.79 -19.66 -11.58
C LYS A 265 -35.33 -20.99 -11.03
N ASN A 266 -34.50 -22.02 -11.06
CA ASN A 266 -34.89 -23.35 -10.54
C ASN A 266 -34.67 -23.51 -9.03
N GLY A 267 -34.43 -22.42 -8.28
CA GLY A 267 -34.50 -22.39 -6.84
C GLY A 267 -33.17 -22.30 -6.11
N ALA A 268 -32.03 -22.16 -6.81
CA ALA A 268 -30.75 -21.98 -6.15
C ALA A 268 -30.75 -20.68 -5.32
N GLY A 269 -30.31 -20.77 -4.05
CA GLY A 269 -30.35 -19.67 -3.09
C GLY A 269 -29.33 -18.57 -3.40
N LEU A 270 -28.06 -18.94 -3.60
CA LEU A 270 -26.98 -18.07 -4.04
C LEU A 270 -26.28 -18.71 -5.23
N VAL A 271 -26.06 -17.95 -6.30
CA VAL A 271 -25.28 -18.41 -7.46
C VAL A 271 -24.16 -17.42 -7.76
N LEU A 272 -22.91 -17.88 -7.70
CA LEU A 272 -21.73 -17.13 -8.18
C LEU A 272 -21.42 -17.55 -9.62
N SER A 273 -21.21 -16.57 -10.49
CA SER A 273 -20.90 -16.78 -11.91
C SER A 273 -20.05 -15.63 -12.48
N PHE A 274 -19.63 -15.74 -13.75
CA PHE A 274 -18.77 -14.77 -14.41
C PHE A 274 -19.32 -14.39 -15.80
N LEU A 275 -19.29 -13.08 -16.09
CA LEU A 275 -19.75 -12.53 -17.39
C LEU A 275 -18.72 -12.69 -18.52
N ALA A 276 -17.45 -12.90 -18.17
CA ALA A 276 -16.35 -12.99 -19.12
C ALA A 276 -15.47 -14.19 -18.85
N GLU A 277 -14.43 -14.35 -19.65
CA GLU A 277 -13.41 -15.38 -19.45
C GLU A 277 -12.69 -15.20 -18.11
N LEU A 278 -12.62 -16.28 -17.35
CA LEU A 278 -12.01 -16.32 -16.02
C LEU A 278 -10.65 -16.99 -16.11
N HIS A 279 -9.59 -16.26 -15.76
CA HIS A 279 -8.26 -16.85 -15.72
C HIS A 279 -8.18 -17.89 -14.59
N TYR A 280 -7.59 -19.04 -14.89
CA TYR A 280 -7.58 -20.20 -13.98
C TYR A 280 -6.90 -19.92 -12.62
N GLU A 281 -5.87 -19.05 -12.59
CA GLU A 281 -5.20 -18.69 -11.34
C GLU A 281 -6.09 -17.82 -10.45
N ASP A 282 -6.82 -16.88 -11.04
CA ASP A 282 -7.77 -16.05 -10.30
C ASP A 282 -8.96 -16.89 -9.82
N ALA A 283 -9.44 -17.83 -10.64
CA ALA A 283 -10.47 -18.75 -10.22
C ALA A 283 -10.04 -19.53 -8.98
N GLY A 284 -8.81 -20.07 -8.97
CA GLY A 284 -8.24 -20.79 -7.83
C GLY A 284 -8.20 -19.89 -6.57
N SER A 285 -7.60 -18.70 -6.67
CA SER A 285 -7.46 -17.78 -5.54
C SER A 285 -8.81 -17.25 -5.01
N ILE A 286 -9.78 -17.02 -5.88
CA ILE A 286 -11.14 -16.62 -5.49
C ILE A 286 -11.85 -17.78 -4.78
N ALA A 287 -11.70 -19.00 -5.29
CA ALA A 287 -12.29 -20.19 -4.69
C ALA A 287 -11.73 -20.46 -3.29
N GLU A 288 -10.41 -20.41 -3.14
CA GLU A 288 -9.72 -20.57 -1.85
C GLU A 288 -10.19 -19.54 -0.85
N ALA A 289 -10.18 -18.24 -1.21
CA ALA A 289 -10.63 -17.18 -0.32
C ALA A 289 -12.11 -17.36 0.08
N PHE A 290 -12.98 -17.75 -0.87
CA PHE A 290 -14.39 -17.99 -0.59
C PHE A 290 -14.58 -19.15 0.39
N TYR A 291 -13.95 -20.29 0.11
CA TYR A 291 -14.09 -21.48 0.96
C TYR A 291 -13.50 -21.25 2.36
N ALA A 292 -12.36 -20.60 2.47
CA ALA A 292 -11.77 -20.25 3.75
C ALA A 292 -12.68 -19.32 4.56
N ASP A 293 -13.26 -18.32 3.92
CA ASP A 293 -14.08 -17.30 4.58
C ASP A 293 -15.49 -17.81 4.93
N VAL A 294 -16.05 -18.74 4.16
CA VAL A 294 -17.40 -19.28 4.40
C VAL A 294 -17.37 -20.54 5.25
N PHE A 295 -16.43 -21.44 5.02
CA PHE A 295 -16.42 -22.78 5.62
C PHE A 295 -15.19 -23.06 6.49
N GLY A 296 -14.18 -22.18 6.49
CA GLY A 296 -12.99 -22.34 7.29
C GLY A 296 -13.23 -22.24 8.81
N PRO A 297 -12.25 -22.55 9.64
CA PRO A 297 -12.41 -22.58 11.11
C PRO A 297 -12.68 -21.21 11.72
N SER A 298 -12.19 -20.12 11.11
CA SER A 298 -12.47 -18.74 11.54
C SER A 298 -13.51 -18.03 10.65
N ALA A 299 -14.29 -18.80 9.91
CA ALA A 299 -15.19 -18.31 8.88
C ALA A 299 -16.27 -17.36 9.39
N SER A 300 -16.57 -16.35 8.59
CA SER A 300 -17.70 -15.42 8.83
C SER A 300 -19.06 -16.12 8.77
N ARG A 301 -19.13 -17.25 8.09
CA ARG A 301 -20.37 -17.99 7.81
C ARG A 301 -21.40 -17.15 7.02
N ASP A 302 -20.93 -16.11 6.34
CA ASP A 302 -21.75 -15.22 5.51
C ASP A 302 -21.17 -15.20 4.09
N PRO A 303 -21.74 -16.01 3.16
CA PRO A 303 -21.24 -16.09 1.79
C PRO A 303 -21.28 -14.75 1.04
N GLU A 304 -22.26 -13.92 1.33
CA GLU A 304 -22.40 -12.60 0.71
C GLU A 304 -21.29 -11.65 1.15
N SER A 305 -20.97 -11.60 2.46
CA SER A 305 -19.84 -10.83 2.98
C SER A 305 -18.50 -11.34 2.45
N ALA A 306 -18.34 -12.65 2.30
CA ALA A 306 -17.14 -13.23 1.70
C ALA A 306 -16.93 -12.72 0.26
N LEU A 307 -17.97 -12.73 -0.56
CA LEU A 307 -17.90 -12.23 -1.95
C LEU A 307 -17.63 -10.74 -2.03
N VAL A 308 -18.19 -9.93 -1.12
CA VAL A 308 -17.90 -8.50 -1.05
C VAL A 308 -16.42 -8.26 -0.74
N ARG A 309 -15.88 -8.94 0.28
CA ARG A 309 -14.45 -8.82 0.64
C ARG A 309 -13.53 -9.24 -0.50
N ILE A 310 -13.81 -10.37 -1.16
CA ILE A 310 -13.03 -10.85 -2.30
C ILE A 310 -13.05 -9.81 -3.44
N ARG A 311 -14.21 -9.24 -3.77
CA ARG A 311 -14.31 -8.20 -4.79
C ARG A 311 -13.50 -6.96 -4.42
N CYS A 312 -13.62 -6.47 -3.17
CA CYS A 312 -12.87 -5.32 -2.70
C CYS A 312 -11.36 -5.57 -2.74
N ALA A 313 -10.89 -6.73 -2.27
CA ALA A 313 -9.49 -7.10 -2.31
C ALA A 313 -8.96 -7.15 -3.76
N LYS A 314 -9.67 -7.83 -4.66
CA LYS A 314 -9.30 -7.92 -6.07
C LYS A 314 -9.33 -6.55 -6.78
N ALA A 315 -10.34 -5.72 -6.53
CA ALA A 315 -10.42 -4.38 -7.11
C ALA A 315 -9.29 -3.46 -6.63
N ALA A 316 -8.81 -3.62 -5.40
CA ALA A 316 -7.72 -2.83 -4.85
C ALA A 316 -6.34 -3.25 -5.38
N THR A 317 -6.10 -4.55 -5.56
CA THR A 317 -4.78 -5.09 -5.92
C THR A 317 -4.60 -5.36 -7.42
N GLU A 318 -5.68 -5.71 -8.12
CA GLU A 318 -5.65 -6.14 -9.53
C GLU A 318 -6.39 -5.16 -10.43
N PHE A 319 -6.06 -3.89 -10.32
CA PHE A 319 -6.70 -2.84 -11.12
C PHE A 319 -6.67 -3.14 -12.62
N ALA A 320 -5.66 -3.90 -13.05
CA ALA A 320 -5.46 -4.31 -14.43
C ALA A 320 -6.36 -5.49 -14.86
N PHE A 321 -6.78 -6.36 -13.93
CA PHE A 321 -7.44 -7.63 -14.26
C PHE A 321 -8.87 -7.63 -13.77
N ALA A 322 -9.79 -7.68 -14.70
CA ALA A 322 -11.19 -7.35 -14.49
C ALA A 322 -12.06 -8.50 -13.96
N ASN A 323 -11.51 -9.59 -13.44
CA ASN A 323 -12.28 -10.74 -12.96
C ASN A 323 -13.30 -10.36 -11.90
N TRP A 324 -12.95 -9.46 -10.98
CA TRP A 324 -13.86 -8.97 -9.94
C TRP A 324 -15.09 -8.23 -10.50
N ALA A 325 -14.94 -7.50 -11.62
CA ALA A 325 -16.03 -6.79 -12.26
C ALA A 325 -16.94 -7.72 -13.09
N SER A 326 -16.40 -8.87 -13.54
CA SER A 326 -17.17 -9.89 -14.24
C SER A 326 -17.94 -10.82 -13.30
N MET A 327 -17.63 -10.82 -11.99
CA MET A 327 -18.34 -11.63 -11.00
C MET A 327 -19.81 -11.18 -10.87
N THR A 328 -20.72 -12.08 -11.12
CA THR A 328 -22.15 -11.88 -10.96
C THR A 328 -22.67 -12.77 -9.83
N VAL A 329 -23.48 -12.22 -8.95
CA VAL A 329 -24.09 -12.96 -7.85
C VAL A 329 -25.61 -12.86 -7.94
N TYR A 330 -26.26 -14.00 -8.05
CA TYR A 330 -27.69 -14.10 -7.88
C TYR A 330 -28.01 -14.49 -6.44
N LEU A 331 -29.00 -13.87 -5.85
CA LEU A 331 -29.39 -14.12 -4.46
C LEU A 331 -30.91 -14.11 -4.35
N ARG A 332 -31.50 -15.23 -3.89
CA ARG A 332 -32.93 -15.34 -3.62
C ARG A 332 -33.27 -14.84 -2.20
N SER A 333 -32.43 -15.25 -1.25
CA SER A 333 -32.51 -14.79 0.14
C SER A 333 -31.13 -14.88 0.81
N PRO A 334 -30.82 -14.05 1.83
CA PRO A 334 -29.60 -14.20 2.61
C PRO A 334 -29.50 -15.61 3.22
N LEU A 335 -28.28 -16.16 3.25
CA LEU A 335 -28.03 -17.46 3.84
C LEU A 335 -27.42 -17.32 5.23
N ASP A 336 -28.00 -17.99 6.22
CA ASP A 336 -27.45 -18.07 7.57
C ASP A 336 -26.79 -19.44 7.80
N LEU A 337 -25.47 -19.47 7.74
CA LEU A 337 -24.65 -20.65 7.99
C LEU A 337 -24.10 -20.68 9.44
N SER A 338 -24.54 -19.79 10.32
CA SER A 338 -24.02 -19.68 11.69
C SER A 338 -24.33 -20.89 12.56
N ALA A 339 -25.35 -21.69 12.21
CA ALA A 339 -25.70 -22.92 12.90
C ALA A 339 -24.80 -24.11 12.55
N LEU A 340 -23.88 -23.98 11.58
CA LEU A 340 -22.86 -25.00 11.35
C LEU A 340 -21.90 -25.04 12.57
N PRO A 341 -21.61 -26.21 13.12
CA PRO A 341 -20.73 -26.33 14.28
C PRO A 341 -19.36 -25.70 14.02
N LEU A 342 -18.83 -24.96 15.00
CA LEU A 342 -17.50 -24.34 14.93
C LEU A 342 -16.35 -25.30 15.28
N ASN A 343 -16.65 -26.56 15.59
CA ASN A 343 -15.75 -27.54 16.19
C ASN A 343 -15.06 -28.48 15.19
N GLY A 344 -14.90 -28.07 13.94
CA GLY A 344 -13.97 -28.79 13.08
C GLY A 344 -12.54 -28.72 13.66
N PRO A 345 -11.72 -29.78 13.54
CA PRO A 345 -10.32 -29.70 13.92
C PRO A 345 -9.72 -28.47 13.21
N ARG A 346 -9.08 -27.56 13.97
CA ARG A 346 -8.29 -26.51 13.37
C ARG A 346 -7.35 -27.20 12.41
N VAL A 347 -7.50 -26.95 11.10
CA VAL A 347 -6.47 -27.35 10.16
C VAL A 347 -5.31 -26.43 10.49
N PRO A 348 -4.20 -26.91 11.04
CA PRO A 348 -2.99 -26.12 10.96
C PRO A 348 -2.80 -25.88 9.48
N ALA A 349 -2.68 -24.64 9.07
CA ALA A 349 -2.11 -24.37 7.77
C ALA A 349 -0.78 -25.12 7.77
N SER A 350 -0.69 -26.16 6.95
CA SER A 350 0.51 -26.99 6.86
C SER A 350 1.68 -26.04 6.60
N GLY A 351 2.68 -26.04 7.45
CA GLY A 351 3.88 -25.25 7.31
C GLY A 351 4.15 -24.21 8.39
N TRP A 352 3.20 -23.90 9.29
CA TRP A 352 3.37 -22.77 10.21
C TRP A 352 3.80 -23.17 11.61
N LEU A 353 3.33 -24.31 12.10
CA LEU A 353 3.80 -25.00 13.28
C LEU A 353 3.45 -26.48 13.06
N THR A 354 4.37 -27.30 12.61
CA THR A 354 4.13 -28.73 12.38
C THR A 354 3.91 -29.49 13.68
N GLU A 355 2.98 -30.47 13.69
CA GLU A 355 2.72 -31.36 14.83
C GLU A 355 3.95 -32.17 15.28
N THR A 356 5.02 -32.21 14.48
CA THR A 356 6.30 -32.81 14.85
C THR A 356 6.95 -32.14 16.05
N ASP A 357 6.58 -30.88 16.35
CA ASP A 357 7.07 -30.15 17.53
C ASP A 357 6.34 -30.51 18.82
N ALA A 358 5.25 -31.31 18.73
CA ALA A 358 4.42 -31.67 19.87
C ALA A 358 5.00 -32.81 20.76
N THR A 359 6.07 -33.49 20.33
CA THR A 359 6.61 -34.64 21.03
C THR A 359 7.78 -34.38 21.97
N ALA A 360 8.35 -33.17 21.94
CA ALA A 360 9.32 -32.75 22.94
C ALA A 360 8.60 -32.07 24.10
N ALA A 361 8.09 -32.84 25.04
CA ALA A 361 7.67 -32.35 26.35
C ALA A 361 8.93 -31.85 27.09
N SER A 362 9.43 -30.70 26.75
CA SER A 362 10.36 -29.94 27.56
C SER A 362 9.64 -29.47 28.84
N ALA A 363 10.36 -29.42 29.97
CA ALA A 363 9.85 -28.86 31.21
C ALA A 363 9.17 -27.50 30.96
N PRO A 364 8.12 -27.15 31.75
CA PRO A 364 7.41 -25.88 31.56
C PRO A 364 8.43 -24.73 31.64
N ASP A 365 8.56 -24.01 30.54
CA ASP A 365 9.43 -22.84 30.46
C ASP A 365 8.60 -21.60 30.87
N PRO A 366 8.95 -20.94 31.99
CA PRO A 366 8.21 -19.78 32.47
C PRO A 366 8.04 -18.64 31.41
N PHE A 367 8.97 -18.54 30.49
CA PHE A 367 8.87 -17.56 29.38
C PHE A 367 7.66 -17.88 28.47
N TRP A 368 7.54 -19.14 28.03
CA TRP A 368 6.43 -19.55 27.15
C TRP A 368 5.06 -19.55 27.86
N ASP A 369 5.01 -19.74 29.16
CA ASP A 369 3.80 -19.54 29.96
C ASP A 369 3.39 -18.06 30.01
N SER A 370 4.36 -17.14 30.05
CA SER A 370 4.13 -15.70 29.93
C SER A 370 3.63 -15.32 28.52
N VAL A 371 4.26 -15.86 27.47
CA VAL A 371 3.79 -15.68 26.08
C VAL A 371 2.34 -16.19 25.95
N ALA A 372 2.03 -17.38 26.45
CA ALA A 372 0.68 -17.95 26.39
C ALA A 372 -0.37 -17.10 27.12
N THR A 373 0.03 -16.43 28.19
CA THR A 373 -0.84 -15.48 28.91
C THR A 373 -1.07 -14.24 28.09
N GLN A 374 -0.02 -13.62 27.56
CA GLN A 374 -0.12 -12.42 26.75
C GLN A 374 -0.93 -12.67 25.46
N VAL A 375 -0.70 -13.80 24.76
CA VAL A 375 -1.42 -14.17 23.54
C VAL A 375 -2.94 -14.23 23.73
N ARG A 376 -3.42 -14.61 24.93
CA ARG A 376 -4.86 -14.61 25.21
C ARG A 376 -5.48 -13.21 25.26
N ASP A 377 -4.68 -12.21 25.66
CA ASP A 377 -5.12 -10.83 25.89
C ASP A 377 -4.87 -9.93 24.68
N LEU A 378 -4.19 -10.44 23.61
CA LEU A 378 -3.92 -9.69 22.39
C LEU A 378 -5.21 -9.24 21.71
N GLN A 379 -5.21 -7.98 21.28
CA GLN A 379 -6.30 -7.44 20.47
C GLN A 379 -5.95 -7.53 18.99
N PRO A 380 -6.89 -7.90 18.10
CA PRO A 380 -6.67 -7.84 16.66
C PRO A 380 -6.17 -6.45 16.24
N GLY A 381 -5.17 -6.41 15.37
CA GLY A 381 -4.59 -5.17 14.87
C GLY A 381 -3.56 -4.50 15.79
N SER A 382 -3.18 -5.15 16.91
CA SER A 382 -2.20 -4.57 17.84
C SER A 382 -0.77 -5.02 17.56
N ILE A 383 0.20 -4.14 17.88
CA ILE A 383 1.63 -4.47 17.94
C ILE A 383 2.00 -4.64 19.41
N ASN A 384 2.51 -5.80 19.78
CA ASN A 384 2.85 -6.16 21.14
C ASN A 384 4.32 -6.56 21.24
N GLU A 385 4.92 -6.38 22.40
CA GLU A 385 6.36 -6.50 22.63
C GLU A 385 6.66 -7.36 23.85
N MET A 386 7.68 -8.22 23.75
CA MET A 386 8.22 -8.97 24.88
C MET A 386 9.74 -9.05 24.80
N ASP A 387 10.39 -8.89 25.94
CA ASP A 387 11.83 -9.18 26.07
C ASP A 387 12.07 -10.69 26.07
N ALA A 388 12.80 -11.14 25.08
CA ALA A 388 13.18 -12.54 24.90
C ALA A 388 14.70 -12.69 24.74
N SER A 389 15.47 -11.71 25.20
CA SER A 389 16.93 -11.65 25.05
C SER A 389 17.67 -12.85 25.66
N ALA A 390 17.04 -13.55 26.61
CA ALA A 390 17.56 -14.77 27.24
C ALA A 390 17.15 -16.08 26.55
N VAL A 391 16.32 -15.99 25.47
CA VAL A 391 15.72 -17.16 24.81
C VAL A 391 16.39 -17.43 23.48
N THR A 392 16.72 -18.70 23.25
CA THR A 392 17.18 -19.14 21.92
C THR A 392 16.01 -19.72 21.14
N PHE A 393 15.65 -19.10 20.03
CA PHE A 393 14.51 -19.52 19.21
C PHE A 393 14.92 -20.58 18.20
N THR A 394 14.92 -21.85 18.59
CA THR A 394 15.04 -22.96 17.63
C THR A 394 13.69 -23.33 17.05
N GLN A 395 12.66 -23.35 17.90
CA GLN A 395 11.27 -23.67 17.55
C GLN A 395 10.32 -22.87 18.43
N LEU A 396 9.10 -22.58 17.92
CA LEU A 396 8.03 -21.98 18.72
C LEU A 396 7.10 -23.07 19.27
N PRO A 397 6.90 -23.17 20.60
CA PRO A 397 6.00 -24.17 21.14
C PRO A 397 4.54 -23.85 20.83
N THR A 398 3.88 -24.73 20.11
CA THR A 398 2.46 -24.58 19.73
C THR A 398 1.54 -24.35 20.94
N SER A 399 1.91 -24.86 22.10
CA SER A 399 1.17 -24.68 23.37
C SER A 399 1.05 -23.19 23.75
N ALA A 400 2.08 -22.37 23.50
CA ALA A 400 2.09 -20.96 23.84
C ALA A 400 1.07 -20.14 23.03
N PHE A 401 0.68 -20.62 21.84
CA PHE A 401 -0.20 -19.89 20.92
C PHE A 401 -1.63 -20.46 20.86
N ARG A 402 -1.96 -21.49 21.65
CA ARG A 402 -3.31 -22.09 21.70
C ARG A 402 -4.44 -21.11 22.03
N GLY A 403 -4.12 -19.99 22.69
CA GLY A 403 -5.08 -18.92 22.99
C GLY A 403 -5.50 -18.10 21.77
N TRP A 404 -4.69 -18.06 20.71
CA TRP A 404 -4.99 -17.33 19.49
C TRP A 404 -5.97 -18.09 18.61
N ARG A 405 -6.96 -17.39 18.07
CA ARG A 405 -8.03 -18.00 17.26
C ARG A 405 -7.74 -18.02 15.75
N GLY A 406 -6.60 -17.47 15.32
CA GLY A 406 -6.17 -17.39 13.93
C GLY A 406 -4.91 -18.20 13.65
N ASN A 407 -4.38 -18.02 12.44
CA ASN A 407 -3.08 -18.57 12.06
C ASN A 407 -1.96 -17.87 12.82
N VAL A 408 -0.87 -18.58 13.10
CA VAL A 408 0.35 -18.01 13.72
C VAL A 408 1.49 -18.15 12.72
N ILE A 409 2.10 -17.01 12.36
CA ILE A 409 3.21 -16.94 11.39
C ILE A 409 4.47 -16.56 12.15
N ARG A 410 5.57 -17.27 11.92
CA ARG A 410 6.87 -16.89 12.42
C ARG A 410 7.65 -16.10 11.36
N ILE A 411 8.23 -14.99 11.78
CA ILE A 411 9.28 -14.26 11.07
C ILE A 411 10.51 -14.29 11.96
N ASP A 412 11.69 -14.55 11.44
CA ASP A 412 12.94 -14.62 12.19
C ASP A 412 14.00 -13.72 11.55
N GLU A 413 14.46 -12.72 12.29
CA GLU A 413 15.48 -11.78 11.81
C GLU A 413 16.81 -12.48 11.44
N THR A 414 17.20 -13.52 12.15
CA THR A 414 18.43 -14.26 11.84
C THR A 414 18.35 -15.05 10.53
N LEU A 415 17.13 -15.28 10.03
CA LEU A 415 16.86 -15.95 8.75
C LEU A 415 16.55 -14.94 7.63
N GLY A 416 16.81 -13.65 7.84
CA GLY A 416 16.61 -12.60 6.86
C GLY A 416 15.21 -11.98 6.85
N ALA A 417 14.48 -12.08 7.97
CA ALA A 417 13.17 -11.47 8.24
C ALA A 417 12.02 -11.89 7.30
N MET A 418 12.26 -12.68 6.27
CA MET A 418 11.23 -13.14 5.35
C MET A 418 10.92 -14.62 5.57
N PRO A 419 9.65 -15.02 5.45
CA PRO A 419 9.33 -16.42 5.23
C PRO A 419 10.08 -16.92 3.99
N ASP A 420 10.65 -18.11 4.07
CA ASP A 420 11.33 -18.71 2.93
C ASP A 420 10.37 -19.03 1.77
N ASP A 421 10.90 -19.29 0.58
CA ASP A 421 10.09 -19.57 -0.59
C ASP A 421 9.22 -20.84 -0.41
N ALA A 422 9.65 -21.79 0.42
CA ALA A 422 8.87 -22.97 0.75
C ALA A 422 7.61 -22.59 1.57
N THR A 423 7.80 -21.74 2.59
CA THR A 423 6.69 -21.21 3.40
C THR A 423 5.73 -20.37 2.56
N LEU A 424 6.25 -19.51 1.68
CA LEU A 424 5.42 -18.71 0.76
C LEU A 424 4.63 -19.62 -0.20
N HIS A 425 5.26 -20.66 -0.72
CA HIS A 425 4.59 -21.64 -1.58
C HIS A 425 3.51 -22.43 -0.83
N GLU A 426 3.76 -22.84 0.42
CA GLU A 426 2.77 -23.51 1.26
C GLU A 426 1.58 -22.62 1.59
N LEU A 427 1.80 -21.29 1.63
CA LEU A 427 0.76 -20.28 1.76
C LEU A 427 0.00 -20.02 0.45
N GLY A 428 0.36 -20.72 -0.64
CA GLY A 428 -0.21 -20.44 -1.95
C GLY A 428 0.16 -19.07 -2.52
N LEU A 429 1.22 -18.45 -1.99
CA LEU A 429 1.70 -17.15 -2.48
C LEU A 429 2.65 -17.37 -3.64
N ALA A 430 2.34 -16.78 -4.79
CA ALA A 430 3.20 -16.84 -5.96
C ALA A 430 4.42 -15.94 -5.73
N THR A 431 5.57 -16.54 -5.45
CA THR A 431 6.84 -15.83 -5.22
C THR A 431 7.31 -15.01 -6.42
N GLU A 432 6.84 -15.37 -7.61
CA GLU A 432 7.07 -14.64 -8.87
C GLU A 432 6.57 -13.18 -8.84
N ASN A 433 5.55 -12.91 -8.03
CA ASN A 433 4.96 -11.57 -7.88
C ASN A 433 5.54 -10.79 -6.68
N ALA A 434 6.42 -11.41 -5.89
CA ALA A 434 7.05 -10.74 -4.77
C ALA A 434 8.08 -9.72 -5.29
N PRO A 435 8.14 -8.51 -4.69
CA PRO A 435 9.22 -7.58 -4.99
C PRO A 435 10.58 -8.24 -4.78
N THR A 436 11.44 -8.19 -5.79
CA THR A 436 12.75 -8.87 -5.75
C THR A 436 13.86 -7.99 -5.17
N THR A 437 13.58 -6.69 -4.99
CA THR A 437 14.57 -5.66 -4.77
C THR A 437 14.91 -5.37 -3.32
N ASP A 438 13.94 -5.42 -2.41
CA ASP A 438 14.17 -5.06 -1.01
C ASP A 438 13.37 -5.92 -0.02
N ALA A 439 13.94 -6.18 1.16
CA ALA A 439 13.30 -6.99 2.20
C ALA A 439 12.08 -6.26 2.80
N ALA A 440 12.16 -4.94 2.96
CA ALA A 440 11.05 -4.14 3.46
C ALA A 440 9.86 -4.14 2.49
N ASP A 441 10.12 -3.93 1.19
CA ASP A 441 9.10 -4.01 0.14
C ASP A 441 8.46 -5.42 0.09
N ARG A 442 9.28 -6.47 0.23
CA ARG A 442 8.79 -7.87 0.28
C ARG A 442 7.94 -8.14 1.51
N LEU A 443 8.30 -7.61 2.68
CA LEU A 443 7.50 -7.77 3.90
C LEU A 443 6.17 -7.03 3.81
N VAL A 444 6.15 -5.81 3.30
CA VAL A 444 4.90 -5.07 3.06
C VAL A 444 4.00 -5.86 2.11
N TRP A 445 4.54 -6.30 0.97
CA TRP A 445 3.82 -7.18 0.05
C TRP A 445 3.31 -8.45 0.74
N PHE A 446 4.15 -9.10 1.55
CA PHE A 446 3.75 -10.28 2.31
C PHE A 446 2.59 -9.98 3.26
N PHE A 447 2.65 -8.88 4.02
CA PHE A 447 1.57 -8.48 4.92
C PHE A 447 0.26 -8.24 4.18
N GLU A 448 0.29 -7.56 3.04
CA GLU A 448 -0.88 -7.38 2.17
C GLU A 448 -1.44 -8.73 1.68
N GLN A 449 -0.55 -9.68 1.38
CA GLN A 449 -0.99 -10.99 0.91
C GLN A 449 -1.63 -11.83 2.02
N ILE A 450 -1.06 -11.84 3.23
CA ILE A 450 -1.56 -12.67 4.33
C ILE A 450 -2.81 -12.10 5.03
N GLU A 451 -3.07 -10.82 4.86
CA GLU A 451 -4.29 -10.18 5.38
C GLU A 451 -5.56 -10.91 4.94
N ARG A 452 -5.57 -11.46 3.73
CA ARG A 452 -6.69 -12.25 3.18
C ARG A 452 -6.98 -13.56 3.92
N TYR A 453 -6.05 -14.04 4.74
CA TYR A 453 -6.22 -15.27 5.51
C TYR A 453 -6.83 -15.06 6.90
N GLY A 454 -7.51 -13.95 7.13
CA GLY A 454 -8.16 -13.59 8.37
C GLY A 454 -7.29 -12.68 9.24
N SER A 455 -7.29 -12.90 10.56
CA SER A 455 -6.48 -12.11 11.50
C SER A 455 -5.29 -12.96 11.99
N PRO A 456 -4.20 -13.11 11.21
CA PRO A 456 -3.05 -13.89 11.65
C PRO A 456 -2.30 -13.17 12.77
N LEU A 457 -1.69 -13.95 13.66
CA LEU A 457 -0.69 -13.50 14.62
C LEU A 457 0.69 -13.67 14.01
N ILE A 458 1.40 -12.59 13.79
CA ILE A 458 2.77 -12.61 13.31
C ILE A 458 3.71 -12.56 14.52
N VAL A 459 4.45 -13.63 14.74
CA VAL A 459 5.46 -13.72 15.80
C VAL A 459 6.82 -13.44 15.20
N TRP A 460 7.37 -12.28 15.51
CA TRP A 460 8.69 -11.86 15.02
C TRP A 460 9.75 -12.20 16.08
N THR A 461 10.50 -13.27 15.85
CA THR A 461 11.57 -13.71 16.75
C THR A 461 12.87 -12.97 16.44
N ASN A 462 13.72 -12.77 17.45
CA ASN A 462 14.93 -11.95 17.38
C ASN A 462 14.65 -10.52 16.87
N ALA A 463 13.48 -10.00 17.16
CA ALA A 463 13.11 -8.65 16.77
C ALA A 463 14.05 -7.60 17.38
N ALA A 464 14.21 -6.46 16.72
CA ALA A 464 14.88 -5.27 17.22
C ALA A 464 13.90 -4.10 17.32
N GLU A 465 14.23 -3.05 18.09
CA GLU A 465 13.37 -1.87 18.26
C GLU A 465 12.93 -1.23 16.93
N ARG A 466 13.80 -1.29 15.89
CA ARG A 466 13.51 -0.81 14.54
C ARG A 466 12.32 -1.51 13.88
N HIS A 467 12.02 -2.77 14.24
CA HIS A 467 10.90 -3.51 13.64
C HIS A 467 9.55 -2.98 14.10
N LYS A 468 9.47 -2.46 15.32
CA LYS A 468 8.27 -1.73 15.76
C LYS A 468 8.07 -0.46 14.94
N GLU A 469 9.12 0.35 14.80
CA GLU A 469 9.08 1.58 13.99
C GLU A 469 8.74 1.28 12.52
N PHE A 470 9.26 0.17 11.97
CA PHE A 470 8.88 -0.30 10.65
C PHE A 470 7.40 -0.64 10.54
N LEU A 471 6.84 -1.39 11.49
CA LEU A 471 5.42 -1.74 11.48
C LEU A 471 4.51 -0.52 11.64
N GLU A 472 4.88 0.43 12.51
CA GLU A 472 4.16 1.70 12.66
C GLU A 472 4.24 2.54 11.38
N THR A 473 5.38 2.53 10.68
CA THR A 473 5.58 3.27 9.42
C THR A 473 4.90 2.61 8.24
N ALA A 474 5.00 1.29 8.11
CA ALA A 474 4.35 0.53 7.04
C ALA A 474 2.82 0.53 7.18
N ALA A 475 2.31 0.82 8.39
CA ALA A 475 0.89 0.86 8.71
C ALA A 475 0.13 -0.35 8.13
N PRO A 476 0.57 -1.59 8.41
CA PRO A 476 -0.14 -2.76 7.93
C PRO A 476 -1.58 -2.73 8.42
N SER A 477 -2.45 -3.46 7.74
CA SER A 477 -3.88 -3.48 8.05
C SER A 477 -4.17 -3.75 9.53
N ALA A 478 -5.21 -3.09 10.04
CA ALA A 478 -5.73 -3.31 11.40
C ALA A 478 -6.22 -4.75 11.69
N THR A 479 -6.14 -5.66 10.73
CA THR A 479 -6.44 -7.09 10.91
C THR A 479 -5.22 -7.91 11.33
N LEU A 480 -4.01 -7.44 11.05
CA LEU A 480 -2.76 -8.12 11.37
C LEU A 480 -2.33 -7.81 12.80
N THR A 481 -2.07 -8.84 13.58
CA THR A 481 -1.59 -8.71 14.97
C THR A 481 -0.14 -9.16 15.05
N PHE A 482 0.69 -8.37 15.73
CA PHE A 482 2.12 -8.63 15.83
C PHE A 482 2.52 -8.88 17.28
N LEU A 483 3.39 -9.86 17.47
CA LEU A 483 4.10 -10.11 18.72
C LEU A 483 5.61 -10.07 18.43
N LEU A 484 6.26 -9.02 18.87
CA LEU A 484 7.71 -8.82 18.71
C LEU A 484 8.41 -9.45 19.93
N LEU A 485 9.19 -10.48 19.68
CA LEU A 485 10.04 -11.13 20.68
C LEU A 485 11.46 -10.60 20.48
N TYR A 486 11.87 -9.64 21.32
CA TYR A 486 13.16 -8.99 21.19
C TYR A 486 14.31 -9.95 21.50
N GLY A 487 15.20 -10.11 20.53
CA GLY A 487 16.44 -10.86 20.68
C GLY A 487 17.52 -10.11 21.48
N PRO A 488 18.66 -10.73 21.71
CA PRO A 488 19.79 -10.06 22.35
C PRO A 488 20.26 -8.87 21.49
N LYS A 489 20.50 -7.75 22.16
CA LYS A 489 21.05 -6.58 21.45
C LYS A 489 22.44 -6.92 20.90
N PRO A 490 22.79 -6.52 19.67
CA PRO A 490 24.15 -6.69 19.15
C PRO A 490 25.15 -6.02 20.09
N GLU A 491 26.28 -6.66 20.34
CA GLU A 491 27.28 -6.19 21.31
C GLU A 491 27.86 -4.82 20.94
N GLN A 492 27.99 -4.51 19.65
CA GLN A 492 28.48 -3.21 19.17
C GLN A 492 27.80 -2.83 17.84
N PRO A 493 27.33 -1.57 17.68
CA PRO A 493 26.83 -1.07 16.43
C PRO A 493 27.96 -0.96 15.38
N THR A 494 27.62 -1.14 14.12
CA THR A 494 28.53 -0.90 13.00
C THR A 494 28.85 0.60 12.86
N LEU A 495 29.96 0.93 12.20
CA LEU A 495 30.31 2.32 11.95
C LEU A 495 29.22 3.06 11.15
N MET A 496 28.56 2.39 10.21
CA MET A 496 27.48 2.96 9.41
C MET A 496 26.23 3.24 10.27
N GLU A 497 25.88 2.33 11.17
CA GLU A 497 24.78 2.56 12.12
C GLU A 497 25.07 3.75 13.03
N LEU A 498 26.30 3.89 13.55
CA LEU A 498 26.70 5.07 14.34
C LEU A 498 26.53 6.38 13.57
N VAL A 499 26.91 6.38 12.29
CA VAL A 499 26.73 7.54 11.40
C VAL A 499 25.26 7.84 11.16
N ASP A 500 24.44 6.83 10.90
CA ASP A 500 23.00 6.98 10.66
C ASP A 500 22.25 7.43 11.92
N GLU A 501 22.66 6.96 13.10
CA GLU A 501 22.13 7.42 14.37
C GLU A 501 22.66 8.79 14.80
N ASN A 502 23.55 9.40 14.00
CA ASN A 502 24.26 10.65 14.29
C ASN A 502 25.10 10.63 15.60
N ARG A 503 25.58 9.45 16.00
CA ARG A 503 26.52 9.24 17.12
C ARG A 503 27.95 9.54 16.65
N ILE A 504 28.17 10.78 16.25
CA ILE A 504 29.37 11.16 15.48
C ILE A 504 30.68 11.02 16.29
N ASP A 505 30.66 11.29 17.58
CA ASP A 505 31.86 11.16 18.43
C ASP A 505 32.30 9.69 18.58
N GLU A 506 31.34 8.76 18.69
CA GLU A 506 31.59 7.33 18.72
C GLU A 506 32.06 6.83 17.34
N ALA A 507 31.40 7.31 16.27
CA ALA A 507 31.83 7.01 14.91
C ALA A 507 33.27 7.48 14.63
N LEU A 508 33.67 8.68 15.10
CA LEU A 508 35.03 9.19 14.97
C LEU A 508 36.03 8.40 15.78
N THR A 509 35.63 7.87 16.93
CA THR A 509 36.45 6.98 17.76
C THR A 509 36.68 5.67 17.03
N ALA A 510 35.60 5.07 16.49
CA ALA A 510 35.68 3.85 15.68
C ALA A 510 36.53 4.05 14.40
N CYS A 511 36.45 5.21 13.73
CA CYS A 511 37.32 5.57 12.62
C CYS A 511 38.82 5.54 12.96
N GLY A 512 39.17 5.82 14.21
CA GLY A 512 40.58 5.78 14.66
C GLY A 512 41.16 4.39 14.75
N THR A 513 40.32 3.35 14.80
CA THR A 513 40.74 1.94 14.94
C THR A 513 40.56 1.16 13.63
N LEU A 514 40.14 1.79 12.52
CA LEU A 514 39.94 1.12 11.24
C LEU A 514 41.24 0.52 10.71
N ALA A 515 41.22 -0.77 10.41
CA ALA A 515 42.32 -1.48 9.77
C ALA A 515 42.68 -0.85 8.40
N GLN A 516 43.95 -1.01 7.96
CA GLN A 516 44.34 -0.46 6.66
C GLN A 516 43.63 -1.10 5.47
N ASP A 517 43.19 -2.33 5.62
CA ASP A 517 42.53 -3.18 4.63
C ASP A 517 41.02 -3.26 4.83
N CYS A 518 40.44 -2.30 5.56
CA CYS A 518 39.00 -2.25 5.76
C CYS A 518 38.25 -1.96 4.43
N GLY A 519 37.05 -2.51 4.30
CA GLY A 519 36.25 -2.41 3.08
C GLY A 519 35.72 -0.98 2.78
N ASP A 520 35.39 -0.74 1.52
CA ASP A 520 34.90 0.57 1.04
C ASP A 520 33.66 1.06 1.80
N GLU A 521 32.82 0.18 2.33
CA GLU A 521 31.68 0.55 3.19
C GLU A 521 32.11 1.29 4.46
N GLN A 522 33.12 0.75 5.14
CA GLN A 522 33.64 1.37 6.37
C GLN A 522 34.33 2.71 6.06
N LEU A 523 35.02 2.80 4.93
CA LEU A 523 35.65 4.04 4.47
C LEU A 523 34.64 5.10 4.09
N TYR A 524 33.53 4.70 3.47
CA TYR A 524 32.39 5.57 3.18
C TYR A 524 31.78 6.13 4.47
N ALA A 525 31.47 5.25 5.43
CA ALA A 525 30.93 5.69 6.73
C ALA A 525 31.90 6.63 7.45
N ALA A 526 33.22 6.32 7.45
CA ALA A 526 34.25 7.19 8.05
C ALA A 526 34.33 8.56 7.37
N PHE A 527 34.22 8.60 6.04
CA PHE A 527 34.16 9.85 5.28
C PHE A 527 32.99 10.72 5.77
N PHE A 528 31.79 10.16 5.85
CA PHE A 528 30.61 10.93 6.28
C PHE A 528 30.66 11.32 7.75
N ALA A 529 31.22 10.50 8.64
CA ALA A 529 31.47 10.87 10.02
C ALA A 529 32.37 12.12 10.11
N CYS A 530 33.47 12.14 9.34
CA CYS A 530 34.39 13.27 9.28
C CYS A 530 33.77 14.53 8.65
N ILE A 531 32.94 14.37 7.60
CA ILE A 531 32.23 15.49 6.98
C ILE A 531 31.21 16.10 7.95
N ARG A 532 30.46 15.27 8.69
CA ARG A 532 29.47 15.75 9.66
C ARG A 532 30.10 16.43 10.87
N SER A 533 31.33 16.03 11.23
CA SER A 533 32.11 16.63 12.33
C SER A 533 33.01 17.80 11.90
N GLU A 534 32.89 18.26 10.65
CA GLU A 534 33.72 19.34 10.09
C GLU A 534 35.25 19.06 10.12
N GLN A 535 35.62 17.80 9.87
CA GLN A 535 37.03 17.38 9.74
C GLN A 535 37.37 17.06 8.26
N PRO A 536 37.37 18.05 7.36
CA PRO A 536 37.49 17.81 5.92
C PRO A 536 38.81 17.14 5.53
N ASP A 537 39.92 17.52 6.15
CA ASP A 537 41.24 16.93 5.84
C ASP A 537 41.32 15.44 6.18
N ARG A 538 40.66 15.04 7.27
CA ARG A 538 40.54 13.65 7.66
C ARG A 538 39.61 12.88 6.74
N ALA A 539 38.53 13.48 6.28
CA ALA A 539 37.63 12.87 5.29
C ALA A 539 38.39 12.52 4.00
N LEU A 540 39.24 13.41 3.50
CA LEU A 540 40.07 13.15 2.31
C LEU A 540 41.05 12.00 2.46
N GLN A 541 41.57 11.75 3.67
CA GLN A 541 42.42 10.57 3.92
C GLN A 541 41.68 9.26 3.71
N PHE A 542 40.40 9.18 4.03
CA PHE A 542 39.57 8.01 3.78
C PHE A 542 39.27 7.86 2.29
N VAL A 543 38.99 8.92 1.55
CA VAL A 543 38.83 8.87 0.09
C VAL A 543 40.02 8.26 -0.62
N GLN A 544 41.27 8.57 -0.18
CA GLN A 544 42.48 8.00 -0.78
C GLN A 544 42.58 6.49 -0.61
N ARG A 545 41.94 5.92 0.42
CA ARG A 545 41.97 4.46 0.72
C ARG A 545 40.88 3.70 -0.04
N VAL A 546 39.83 4.34 -0.53
CA VAL A 546 38.75 3.69 -1.29
C VAL A 546 39.30 3.10 -2.56
N GLN A 547 39.00 1.83 -2.83
CA GLN A 547 39.57 1.13 -3.99
C GLN A 547 38.87 1.48 -5.29
N SER A 548 37.54 1.60 -5.27
CA SER A 548 36.75 1.97 -6.44
C SER A 548 37.04 3.40 -6.88
N ARG A 549 37.53 3.57 -8.13
CA ARG A 549 37.71 4.90 -8.75
C ARG A 549 36.41 5.66 -8.86
N GLN A 550 35.34 4.97 -9.24
CA GLN A 550 34.00 5.55 -9.38
C GLN A 550 33.50 6.10 -8.02
N GLU A 551 33.66 5.35 -6.93
CA GLU A 551 33.29 5.78 -5.59
C GLU A 551 34.18 6.95 -5.11
N ARG A 552 35.50 6.92 -5.37
CA ARG A 552 36.35 8.08 -5.08
C ARG A 552 35.88 9.36 -5.77
N LEU A 553 35.52 9.29 -7.05
CA LEU A 553 34.97 10.44 -7.79
C LEU A 553 33.70 10.98 -7.12
N MET A 554 32.76 10.10 -6.73
CA MET A 554 31.54 10.49 -6.06
C MET A 554 31.81 11.15 -4.70
N LEU A 555 32.68 10.57 -3.88
CA LEU A 555 33.05 11.15 -2.58
C LEU A 555 33.77 12.50 -2.71
N LEU A 556 34.61 12.68 -3.74
CA LEU A 556 35.23 13.98 -4.04
C LEU A 556 34.17 15.02 -4.47
N GLY A 557 33.18 14.63 -5.28
CA GLY A 557 32.04 15.47 -5.62
C GLY A 557 31.29 15.94 -4.38
N ASN A 558 30.98 15.01 -3.46
CA ASN A 558 30.34 15.31 -2.18
C ASN A 558 31.20 16.22 -1.29
N TYR A 559 32.50 16.00 -1.27
CA TYR A 559 33.43 16.87 -0.56
C TYR A 559 33.41 18.31 -1.06
N VAL A 560 33.56 18.50 -2.40
CA VAL A 560 33.55 19.82 -3.05
C VAL A 560 32.19 20.51 -2.86
N SER A 561 31.08 19.79 -2.99
CA SER A 561 29.73 20.31 -2.75
C SER A 561 29.56 20.93 -1.35
N ARG A 562 30.18 20.31 -0.35
CA ARG A 562 30.07 20.74 1.06
C ARG A 562 31.15 21.77 1.48
N ASN A 563 32.22 21.89 0.70
CA ASN A 563 33.33 22.81 0.94
C ASN A 563 33.58 23.70 -0.31
N PRO A 564 32.66 24.57 -0.68
CA PRO A 564 32.78 25.38 -1.89
C PRO A 564 34.01 26.30 -1.83
N GLY A 565 34.82 26.28 -2.89
CA GLY A 565 36.03 27.08 -3.02
C GLY A 565 37.32 26.41 -2.52
N VAL A 566 37.25 25.22 -1.97
CA VAL A 566 38.45 24.43 -1.60
C VAL A 566 39.05 23.84 -2.87
N ALA A 567 40.34 24.08 -3.08
CA ALA A 567 41.13 23.44 -4.15
C ALA A 567 41.56 22.04 -3.67
N LEU A 568 41.31 21.03 -4.49
CA LEU A 568 41.81 19.67 -4.23
C LEU A 568 43.30 19.58 -4.56
N ASP A 569 44.06 18.82 -3.75
CA ASP A 569 45.47 18.56 -4.00
C ASP A 569 45.65 17.78 -5.30
N GLY A 570 46.72 18.08 -6.02
CA GLY A 570 47.10 17.42 -7.29
C GLY A 570 47.29 15.89 -7.11
N SER A 571 47.69 15.42 -5.95
CA SER A 571 47.85 13.97 -5.67
C SER A 571 46.48 13.26 -5.58
N LEU A 572 45.48 13.89 -4.99
CA LEU A 572 44.08 13.41 -4.95
C LEU A 572 43.48 13.35 -6.36
N LEU A 573 43.66 14.42 -7.14
CA LEU A 573 43.19 14.45 -8.52
C LEU A 573 43.89 13.38 -9.39
N ALA A 574 45.17 13.18 -9.19
CA ALA A 574 45.92 12.11 -9.87
C ALA A 574 45.41 10.70 -9.52
N SER A 575 44.87 10.48 -8.32
CA SER A 575 44.30 9.19 -7.89
C SER A 575 42.99 8.82 -8.63
N VAL A 576 42.33 9.77 -9.26
CA VAL A 576 41.07 9.59 -10.02
C VAL A 576 41.21 9.94 -11.50
N GLY A 577 42.41 10.44 -11.94
CA GLY A 577 42.75 10.71 -13.32
C GLY A 577 43.24 9.46 -14.09
N PRO A 578 43.72 9.59 -15.35
CA PRO A 578 44.22 10.85 -15.95
C PRO A 578 43.09 11.74 -16.53
N PHE A 579 43.29 13.05 -16.45
CA PHE A 579 42.45 14.06 -17.10
C PHE A 579 43.23 14.71 -18.26
N ALA A 580 42.54 15.05 -19.36
CA ALA A 580 43.15 15.86 -20.40
C ALA A 580 43.42 17.29 -19.86
N PRO A 581 44.41 18.00 -20.43
CA PRO A 581 44.66 19.40 -20.05
C PRO A 581 43.39 20.26 -20.27
N GLY A 582 42.89 20.83 -19.20
CA GLY A 582 41.65 21.63 -19.22
C GLY A 582 40.39 20.90 -18.77
N GLU A 583 40.41 19.60 -18.62
CA GLU A 583 39.31 18.73 -18.14
C GLU A 583 39.37 18.40 -16.63
N ILE A 584 40.26 19.12 -15.90
CA ILE A 584 40.35 18.92 -14.45
C ILE A 584 39.03 19.32 -13.77
N PRO A 585 38.34 18.38 -13.07
CA PRO A 585 37.07 18.64 -12.44
C PRO A 585 37.20 19.71 -11.34
N ARG A 586 36.31 20.68 -11.31
CA ARG A 586 36.30 21.78 -10.35
C ARG A 586 34.99 21.94 -9.59
N ALA A 587 33.88 21.61 -10.24
CA ALA A 587 32.55 21.64 -9.66
C ALA A 587 32.14 20.23 -9.23
N PRO A 588 31.24 20.08 -8.23
CA PRO A 588 30.72 18.77 -7.82
C PRO A 588 30.18 17.99 -9.01
N GLU A 589 29.50 18.64 -9.94
CA GLU A 589 28.87 18.01 -11.10
C GLU A 589 29.90 17.40 -12.06
N ASP A 590 31.09 17.97 -12.16
CA ASP A 590 32.17 17.40 -12.98
C ASP A 590 32.58 16.03 -12.47
N PHE A 591 32.68 15.87 -11.16
CA PHE A 591 33.01 14.59 -10.52
C PHE A 591 31.88 13.57 -10.67
N TYR A 592 30.63 13.98 -10.49
CA TYR A 592 29.48 13.09 -10.67
C TYR A 592 29.34 12.66 -12.13
N TRP A 593 29.56 13.58 -13.08
CA TRP A 593 29.55 13.25 -14.50
C TRP A 593 30.61 12.21 -14.85
N LEU A 594 31.85 12.36 -14.33
CA LEU A 594 32.92 11.38 -14.52
C LEU A 594 32.60 10.03 -13.88
N ALA A 595 31.94 10.02 -12.74
CA ALA A 595 31.51 8.79 -12.08
C ALA A 595 30.41 8.06 -12.88
N ILE A 596 29.44 8.80 -13.46
CA ILE A 596 28.38 8.26 -14.31
C ILE A 596 28.96 7.65 -15.61
N HIS A 597 29.99 8.26 -16.18
CA HIS A 597 30.60 7.84 -17.44
C HIS A 597 31.92 7.05 -17.24
N ALA A 598 32.08 6.44 -16.08
CA ALA A 598 33.20 5.55 -15.84
C ALA A 598 33.22 4.39 -16.87
N PRO A 599 34.43 3.89 -17.29
CA PRO A 599 34.50 2.75 -18.20
C PRO A 599 33.72 1.54 -17.65
N GLU A 600 33.08 0.76 -18.51
CA GLU A 600 32.30 -0.45 -18.12
C GLU A 600 33.12 -1.45 -17.28
N SER A 601 34.42 -1.51 -17.47
CA SER A 601 35.31 -2.37 -16.67
C SER A 601 35.47 -1.92 -15.21
N GLU A 602 35.08 -0.68 -14.87
CA GLU A 602 35.25 -0.05 -13.55
C GLU A 602 33.90 0.40 -12.97
N ALA A 603 32.86 0.50 -13.80
CA ALA A 603 31.55 0.98 -13.42
C ALA A 603 30.69 -0.13 -12.82
N THR A 604 29.99 0.18 -11.73
CA THR A 604 28.91 -0.64 -11.20
C THR A 604 27.59 0.11 -11.29
N LEU A 605 26.48 -0.60 -11.52
CA LEU A 605 25.15 0.01 -11.59
C LEU A 605 24.81 0.73 -10.29
N ARG A 606 25.19 0.19 -9.14
CA ARG A 606 24.97 0.83 -7.82
C ARG A 606 25.61 2.22 -7.75
N GLU A 607 26.90 2.31 -8.03
CA GLU A 607 27.64 3.58 -7.93
C GLU A 607 27.22 4.55 -9.04
N THR A 608 26.90 4.05 -10.24
CA THR A 608 26.35 4.86 -11.33
C THR A 608 24.99 5.48 -10.91
N GLY A 609 24.10 4.70 -10.30
CA GLY A 609 22.82 5.20 -9.79
C GLY A 609 23.04 6.25 -8.70
N ARG A 610 23.96 6.02 -7.76
CA ARG A 610 24.27 7.00 -6.70
C ARG A 610 24.86 8.30 -7.27
N ALA A 611 25.74 8.21 -8.25
CA ALA A 611 26.31 9.39 -8.90
C ALA A 611 25.22 10.20 -9.68
N LYS A 612 24.27 9.51 -10.33
CA LYS A 612 23.10 10.16 -10.95
C LYS A 612 22.25 10.88 -9.92
N HIS A 613 22.01 10.28 -8.76
CA HIS A 613 21.27 10.89 -7.66
C HIS A 613 21.93 12.18 -7.16
N GLU A 614 23.24 12.14 -6.86
CA GLU A 614 23.97 13.32 -6.39
C GLU A 614 24.01 14.44 -7.44
N MET A 615 24.15 14.06 -8.70
CA MET A 615 24.06 15.03 -9.81
C MET A 615 22.68 15.66 -9.95
N ALA A 616 21.62 14.85 -9.75
CA ALA A 616 20.24 15.35 -9.76
C ALA A 616 20.02 16.38 -8.65
N TYR A 617 20.50 16.10 -7.46
CA TYR A 617 20.43 17.02 -6.32
C TYR A 617 21.12 18.37 -6.63
N ALA A 618 22.32 18.31 -7.21
CA ALA A 618 23.06 19.52 -7.62
C ALA A 618 22.32 20.33 -8.71
N LEU A 619 21.71 19.65 -9.69
CA LEU A 619 20.95 20.29 -10.77
C LEU A 619 19.62 20.88 -10.25
N HIS A 620 18.93 20.22 -9.34
CA HIS A 620 17.72 20.74 -8.71
C HIS A 620 18.02 22.04 -7.96
N GLY A 621 19.11 22.11 -7.20
CA GLY A 621 19.56 23.33 -6.53
C GLY A 621 19.85 24.50 -7.49
N ARG A 622 20.02 24.26 -8.79
CA ARG A 622 20.17 25.25 -9.86
C ARG A 622 18.88 25.50 -10.65
N GLY A 623 17.75 24.95 -10.24
CA GLY A 623 16.45 25.11 -10.89
C GLY A 623 16.29 24.31 -12.19
N GLN A 624 17.16 23.31 -12.46
CA GLN A 624 17.06 22.42 -13.62
C GLN A 624 16.22 21.17 -13.29
N THR A 625 14.96 21.38 -12.89
CA THR A 625 14.07 20.36 -12.31
C THR A 625 13.84 19.17 -13.24
N GLU A 626 13.55 19.39 -14.53
CA GLU A 626 13.30 18.29 -15.49
C GLU A 626 14.50 17.36 -15.66
N LYS A 627 15.72 17.93 -15.69
CA LYS A 627 16.94 17.12 -15.79
C LYS A 627 17.22 16.37 -14.50
N ALA A 628 16.94 16.99 -13.35
CA ALA A 628 17.07 16.37 -12.07
C ALA A 628 16.12 15.17 -11.93
N GLU A 629 14.86 15.30 -12.35
CA GLU A 629 13.90 14.21 -12.36
C GLU A 629 14.35 13.05 -13.26
N MET A 630 14.80 13.35 -14.48
CA MET A 630 15.29 12.32 -15.40
C MET A 630 16.46 11.53 -14.79
N LEU A 631 17.35 12.20 -14.09
CA LEU A 631 18.49 11.56 -13.42
C LEU A 631 18.05 10.75 -12.18
N LEU A 632 17.09 11.22 -11.39
CA LEU A 632 16.56 10.47 -10.25
C LEU A 632 15.86 9.19 -10.70
N ARG A 633 15.08 9.26 -11.76
CA ARG A 633 14.45 8.09 -12.39
C ARG A 633 15.49 7.08 -12.88
N GLY A 634 16.53 7.56 -13.57
CA GLY A 634 17.65 6.72 -14.00
C GLY A 634 18.46 6.16 -12.84
N ALA A 635 18.64 6.93 -11.76
CA ALA A 635 19.31 6.49 -10.54
C ALA A 635 18.57 5.33 -9.87
N LEU A 636 17.26 5.47 -9.71
CA LEU A 636 16.40 4.44 -9.15
C LEU A 636 16.48 3.14 -9.96
N THR A 637 16.39 3.24 -11.29
CA THR A 637 16.49 2.09 -12.20
C THR A 637 17.83 1.35 -12.04
N ASP A 638 18.95 2.08 -11.98
CA ASP A 638 20.27 1.47 -11.85
C ASP A 638 20.49 0.83 -10.47
N ILE A 639 20.04 1.50 -9.39
CA ILE A 639 20.18 0.96 -8.02
C ILE A 639 19.33 -0.31 -7.90
N GLU A 640 18.07 -0.32 -8.36
CA GLU A 640 17.22 -1.50 -8.31
C GLU A 640 17.79 -2.65 -9.18
N ALA A 641 18.26 -2.36 -10.38
CA ALA A 641 18.89 -3.36 -11.24
C ALA A 641 20.14 -3.96 -10.58
N SER A 642 20.95 -3.14 -9.89
CA SER A 642 22.13 -3.65 -9.16
C SER A 642 21.73 -4.62 -8.03
N GLY A 643 20.56 -4.45 -7.42
CA GLY A 643 20.06 -5.35 -6.39
C GLY A 643 19.57 -6.71 -6.92
N GLN A 644 19.41 -6.88 -8.25
CA GLN A 644 19.08 -8.17 -8.86
C GLN A 644 20.32 -9.04 -9.11
N ASP A 645 21.52 -8.45 -9.07
CA ASP A 645 22.76 -9.19 -9.20
C ASP A 645 23.11 -9.86 -7.86
N ALA A 646 23.09 -11.20 -7.83
CA ALA A 646 23.40 -11.99 -6.64
C ALA A 646 24.85 -11.78 -6.13
N SER A 647 25.76 -11.22 -6.95
CA SER A 647 27.12 -10.89 -6.55
C SER A 647 27.21 -9.56 -5.80
N VAL A 648 26.20 -8.71 -5.90
CA VAL A 648 26.14 -7.40 -5.22
C VAL A 648 25.61 -7.59 -3.81
N GLN A 649 26.45 -7.34 -2.82
CA GLN A 649 26.00 -7.31 -1.44
C GLN A 649 25.06 -6.11 -1.22
N ARG A 650 23.82 -6.39 -0.83
CA ARG A 650 22.86 -5.37 -0.39
C ARG A 650 23.21 -4.95 1.04
N ASP A 651 24.17 -4.05 1.15
CA ASP A 651 24.60 -3.43 2.40
C ASP A 651 23.75 -2.19 2.73
N LEU A 652 24.00 -1.60 3.90
CA LEU A 652 23.25 -0.41 4.34
C LEU A 652 23.43 0.79 3.38
N ARG A 653 24.54 0.87 2.63
CA ARG A 653 24.76 1.89 1.59
C ARG A 653 23.80 1.72 0.41
N TRP A 654 23.53 0.46 0.03
CA TRP A 654 22.58 0.17 -1.05
C TRP A 654 21.17 0.65 -0.66
N TYR A 655 20.71 0.31 0.56
CA TYR A 655 19.40 0.72 1.07
C TYR A 655 19.32 2.24 1.27
N SER A 656 20.39 2.86 1.76
CA SER A 656 20.51 4.32 1.89
C SER A 656 20.42 5.01 0.53
N GLY A 657 21.11 4.51 -0.48
CA GLY A 657 21.05 5.02 -1.85
C GLY A 657 19.65 4.93 -2.44
N LEU A 658 19.00 3.76 -2.31
CA LEU A 658 17.64 3.53 -2.79
C LEU A 658 16.63 4.47 -2.12
N SER A 659 16.58 4.46 -0.80
CA SER A 659 15.59 5.22 -0.05
C SER A 659 15.80 6.74 -0.15
N THR A 660 17.05 7.22 -0.23
CA THR A 660 17.33 8.64 -0.41
C THR A 660 16.92 9.11 -1.81
N THR A 661 17.17 8.28 -2.85
CA THR A 661 16.72 8.59 -4.22
C THR A 661 15.19 8.70 -4.31
N LEU A 662 14.46 7.78 -3.69
CA LEU A 662 13.00 7.82 -3.61
C LEU A 662 12.49 9.07 -2.89
N ARG A 663 13.09 9.41 -1.73
CA ARG A 663 12.74 10.60 -0.95
C ARG A 663 12.99 11.89 -1.74
N ASP A 664 14.17 12.03 -2.33
CA ASP A 664 14.55 13.25 -3.04
C ASP A 664 13.74 13.42 -4.33
N TRP A 665 13.32 12.31 -4.96
CA TRP A 665 12.37 12.39 -6.06
C TRP A 665 10.98 12.84 -5.57
N ALA A 666 10.50 12.30 -4.47
CA ALA A 666 9.25 12.76 -3.86
C ALA A 666 9.31 14.25 -3.47
N ASP A 667 10.44 14.70 -2.94
CA ASP A 667 10.68 16.11 -2.56
C ASP A 667 10.66 17.05 -3.78
N LEU A 668 11.24 16.62 -4.90
CA LEU A 668 11.21 17.35 -6.17
C LEU A 668 9.78 17.48 -6.71
N LEU A 669 8.96 16.43 -6.61
CA LEU A 669 7.57 16.43 -7.05
C LEU A 669 6.63 17.22 -6.12
N ALA A 670 7.07 17.60 -4.92
CA ALA A 670 6.28 18.38 -3.99
C ALA A 670 5.86 19.76 -4.52
N ASP A 671 6.59 20.29 -5.49
CA ASP A 671 6.28 21.58 -6.13
C ASP A 671 5.24 21.47 -7.27
N GLU A 672 4.78 20.22 -7.60
CA GLU A 672 3.81 19.93 -8.65
C GLU A 672 2.50 19.37 -8.04
N PRO A 673 1.47 20.20 -7.82
CA PRO A 673 0.25 19.79 -7.11
C PRO A 673 -0.48 18.57 -7.70
N GLU A 674 -0.42 18.41 -9.02
CA GLU A 674 -1.02 17.28 -9.75
C GLU A 674 -0.28 15.95 -9.54
N ARG A 675 0.93 15.98 -9.01
CA ARG A 675 1.78 14.80 -8.79
C ARG A 675 1.99 14.44 -7.31
N LEU A 676 1.28 15.09 -6.40
CA LEU A 676 1.42 14.86 -4.96
C LEU A 676 1.11 13.39 -4.55
N GLU A 677 0.22 12.70 -5.27
CA GLU A 677 -0.05 11.28 -5.01
C GLU A 677 1.14 10.38 -5.41
N GLU A 678 1.80 10.67 -6.54
CA GLU A 678 3.01 10.00 -6.95
C GLU A 678 4.14 10.23 -5.93
N ALA A 679 4.33 11.48 -5.52
CA ALA A 679 5.30 11.86 -4.50
C ALA A 679 5.04 11.13 -3.17
N SER A 680 3.79 11.04 -2.73
CA SER A 680 3.42 10.33 -1.50
C SER A 680 3.74 8.85 -1.56
N ARG A 681 3.52 8.17 -2.69
CA ARG A 681 3.87 6.74 -2.87
C ARG A 681 5.37 6.51 -2.83
N LEU A 682 6.15 7.34 -3.52
CA LEU A 682 7.62 7.26 -3.48
C LEU A 682 8.15 7.47 -2.06
N LEU A 683 7.62 8.47 -1.36
CA LEU A 683 8.01 8.79 -0.01
C LEU A 683 7.63 7.69 0.99
N GLN A 684 6.43 7.11 0.86
CA GLN A 684 6.01 6.01 1.72
C GLN A 684 6.96 4.80 1.58
N ARG A 685 7.33 4.44 0.35
CA ARG A 685 8.32 3.39 0.09
C ARG A 685 9.68 3.73 0.73
N ALA A 686 10.16 4.97 0.58
CA ALA A 686 11.40 5.42 1.21
C ALA A 686 11.36 5.28 2.73
N LYS A 687 10.29 5.76 3.38
CA LYS A 687 10.08 5.67 4.83
C LYS A 687 10.09 4.22 5.32
N THR A 688 9.41 3.34 4.61
CA THR A 688 9.32 1.91 4.95
C THR A 688 10.70 1.24 4.92
N ILE A 689 11.49 1.49 3.87
CA ILE A 689 12.88 0.99 3.77
C ILE A 689 13.74 1.55 4.92
N GLN A 690 13.66 2.85 5.18
CA GLN A 690 14.46 3.51 6.23
C GLN A 690 14.11 3.00 7.63
N ALA A 691 12.83 2.80 7.93
CA ALA A 691 12.38 2.27 9.21
C ALA A 691 12.84 0.81 9.39
N PHE A 692 12.70 -0.04 8.36
CA PHE A 692 13.11 -1.44 8.41
C PHE A 692 14.61 -1.59 8.70
N HIS A 693 15.44 -0.77 8.06
CA HIS A 693 16.89 -0.79 8.24
C HIS A 693 17.38 0.07 9.41
N GLY A 694 16.49 0.69 10.18
CA GLY A 694 16.84 1.49 11.37
C GLY A 694 17.55 2.81 11.04
N MET A 695 17.37 3.35 9.83
CA MET A 695 18.02 4.59 9.37
C MET A 695 17.29 5.83 9.96
N ARG A 696 17.42 6.04 11.26
CA ARG A 696 16.64 7.04 12.02
C ARG A 696 16.77 8.46 11.48
N VAL A 697 17.99 8.90 11.14
CA VAL A 697 18.21 10.25 10.59
C VAL A 697 17.57 10.39 9.21
N ALA A 698 17.70 9.38 8.35
CA ALA A 698 17.10 9.38 7.02
C ALA A 698 15.54 9.40 7.12
N LEU A 699 14.99 8.62 8.05
CA LEU A 699 13.55 8.61 8.32
C LEU A 699 13.03 9.97 8.81
N ALA A 700 13.80 10.68 9.65
CA ALA A 700 13.46 12.03 10.09
C ALA A 700 13.42 13.02 8.90
N TYR A 701 14.38 12.92 7.96
CA TYR A 701 14.33 13.70 6.70
C TYR A 701 13.13 13.34 5.84
N ALA A 702 12.78 12.05 5.71
CA ALA A 702 11.61 11.62 4.97
C ALA A 702 10.30 12.14 5.62
N THR A 703 10.22 12.14 6.95
CA THR A 703 9.09 12.76 7.67
C THR A 703 9.04 14.28 7.41
N THR A 704 10.19 14.95 7.24
CA THR A 704 10.23 16.37 6.84
C THR A 704 9.69 16.58 5.42
N THR A 705 10.05 15.70 4.48
CA THR A 705 9.48 15.74 3.12
C THR A 705 7.97 15.49 3.14
N GLU A 706 7.47 14.60 4.00
CA GLU A 706 6.04 14.36 4.17
C GLU A 706 5.30 15.63 4.65
N ALA A 707 5.87 16.36 5.61
CA ALA A 707 5.35 17.65 6.03
C ALA A 707 5.30 18.66 4.87
N ARG A 708 6.32 18.67 3.99
CA ARG A 708 6.32 19.51 2.77
C ARG A 708 5.22 19.11 1.81
N LEU A 709 4.99 17.81 1.56
CA LEU A 709 3.91 17.32 0.72
C LEU A 709 2.53 17.70 1.27
N ALA A 710 2.33 17.55 2.59
CA ALA A 710 1.11 17.98 3.24
C ALA A 710 0.88 19.49 3.10
N LYS A 711 1.94 20.30 3.29
CA LYS A 711 1.93 21.76 3.07
C LYS A 711 1.57 22.10 1.62
N ALA A 712 2.22 21.46 0.65
CA ALA A 712 1.96 21.66 -0.78
C ALA A 712 0.50 21.33 -1.16
N GLY A 713 -0.08 20.30 -0.53
CA GLY A 713 -1.50 19.96 -0.62
C GLY A 713 -2.43 20.87 0.20
N SER A 714 -1.93 21.99 0.76
CA SER A 714 -2.69 22.91 1.63
C SER A 714 -3.27 22.27 2.90
N ARG A 715 -2.78 21.10 3.30
CA ARG A 715 -3.18 20.39 4.54
C ARG A 715 -2.34 20.89 5.73
N TYR A 716 -2.45 22.19 6.04
CA TYR A 716 -1.53 22.87 6.99
C TYR A 716 -1.58 22.30 8.41
N THR A 717 -2.75 21.88 8.91
CA THR A 717 -2.86 21.29 10.27
C THR A 717 -2.10 19.96 10.34
N GLU A 718 -2.27 19.09 9.35
CA GLU A 718 -1.55 17.82 9.23
C GLU A 718 -0.03 18.08 9.06
N ALA A 719 0.34 19.04 8.21
CA ALA A 719 1.74 19.42 8.02
C ALA A 719 2.41 19.90 9.31
N ILE A 720 1.67 20.61 10.18
CA ILE A 720 2.14 21.04 11.51
C ILE A 720 2.46 19.80 12.37
N ASP A 721 1.54 18.83 12.45
CA ASP A 721 1.71 17.65 13.29
C ASP A 721 2.89 16.80 12.81
N ILE A 722 3.00 16.58 11.49
CA ILE A 722 4.11 15.85 10.88
C ILE A 722 5.45 16.59 11.07
N ALA A 723 5.49 17.92 10.94
CA ALA A 723 6.71 18.69 11.14
C ALA A 723 7.18 18.67 12.61
N VAL A 724 6.26 18.64 13.57
CA VAL A 724 6.56 18.43 15.00
C VAL A 724 7.16 17.05 15.21
N GLU A 725 6.58 16.00 14.60
CA GLU A 725 7.12 14.65 14.66
C GLU A 725 8.55 14.60 14.08
N ALA A 726 8.77 15.19 12.91
CA ALA A 726 10.10 15.28 12.29
C ALA A 726 11.11 15.96 13.20
N ALA A 727 10.73 17.09 13.81
CA ALA A 727 11.59 17.80 14.77
C ALA A 727 11.94 16.92 15.98
N ASN A 728 10.97 16.20 16.56
CA ASN A 728 11.20 15.29 17.67
C ASN A 728 12.16 14.15 17.28
N ARG A 729 12.02 13.57 16.09
CA ARG A 729 12.94 12.54 15.56
C ARG A 729 14.36 13.06 15.41
N PHE A 730 14.54 14.27 14.89
CA PHE A 730 15.85 14.90 14.78
C PHE A 730 16.46 15.22 16.15
N GLU A 731 15.67 15.64 17.12
CA GLU A 731 16.15 15.89 18.48
C GLU A 731 16.64 14.59 19.13
N GLN A 732 15.93 13.48 18.97
CA GLN A 732 16.34 12.16 19.45
C GLN A 732 17.69 11.71 18.86
N CYS A 733 17.97 12.09 17.60
CA CYS A 733 19.24 11.82 16.93
C CYS A 733 20.29 12.93 17.12
N ASN A 734 20.06 13.95 17.94
CA ASN A 734 20.92 15.15 18.06
C ASN A 734 21.26 15.83 16.71
N ASN A 735 20.40 15.69 15.71
CA ASN A 735 20.60 16.27 14.38
C ASN A 735 19.96 17.66 14.30
N TRP A 736 20.65 18.64 14.84
CA TRP A 736 20.15 20.03 14.92
C TRP A 736 19.95 20.68 13.54
N ARG A 737 20.73 20.30 12.54
CA ARG A 737 20.54 20.79 11.16
C ARG A 737 19.16 20.42 10.63
N GLY A 738 18.82 19.12 10.69
CA GLY A 738 17.51 18.62 10.25
C GLY A 738 16.37 19.17 11.11
N TRP A 739 16.61 19.32 12.43
CA TRP A 739 15.65 19.94 13.33
C TRP A 739 15.23 21.33 12.87
N PHE A 740 16.18 22.20 12.50
CA PHE A 740 15.88 23.53 11.96
C PHE A 740 15.19 23.49 10.58
N GLU A 741 15.46 22.48 9.75
CA GLU A 741 14.75 22.29 8.49
C GLU A 741 13.27 21.95 8.72
N ALA A 742 12.96 21.08 9.69
CA ALA A 742 11.58 20.79 10.10
C ALA A 742 10.87 22.02 10.68
N LEU A 743 11.58 22.81 11.52
CA LEU A 743 11.03 24.05 12.06
C LEU A 743 10.65 25.07 10.99
N ARG A 744 11.40 25.17 9.89
CA ARG A 744 11.08 26.09 8.80
C ARG A 744 9.71 25.78 8.21
N ILE A 745 9.40 24.49 7.98
CA ILE A 745 8.08 24.06 7.49
C ILE A 745 7.01 24.40 8.53
N LEU A 746 7.31 24.14 9.80
CA LEU A 746 6.39 24.41 10.90
C LEU A 746 6.06 25.91 11.00
N PHE A 747 7.06 26.79 10.91
CA PHE A 747 6.85 28.24 10.89
C PHE A 747 5.99 28.67 9.69
N ASP A 748 6.24 28.11 8.50
CA ASP A 748 5.44 28.43 7.33
C ASP A 748 3.97 28.03 7.50
N CYS A 749 3.72 26.81 7.99
CA CYS A 749 2.34 26.33 8.22
C CYS A 749 1.62 27.12 9.32
N LEU A 750 2.34 27.50 10.40
CA LEU A 750 1.79 28.36 11.45
C LEU A 750 1.48 29.77 10.94
N ALA A 751 2.29 30.29 10.01
CA ALA A 751 2.04 31.57 9.37
C ALA A 751 0.79 31.53 8.49
N GLU A 752 0.65 30.52 7.63
CA GLU A 752 -0.53 30.32 6.78
C GLU A 752 -1.82 30.17 7.59
N THR A 753 -1.74 29.49 8.74
CA THR A 753 -2.86 29.31 9.68
C THR A 753 -3.00 30.47 10.69
N ARG A 754 -2.20 31.53 10.57
CA ARG A 754 -2.17 32.73 11.44
C ARG A 754 -2.01 32.43 12.93
N GLN A 755 -1.29 31.38 13.30
CA GLN A 755 -1.06 30.98 14.69
C GLN A 755 0.15 31.72 15.30
N THR A 756 0.11 33.03 15.35
CA THR A 756 1.24 33.92 15.73
C THR A 756 1.77 33.67 17.12
N ALA A 757 0.91 33.40 18.12
CA ALA A 757 1.33 33.05 19.47
C ALA A 757 2.16 31.76 19.51
N ARG A 758 1.81 30.75 18.70
CA ARG A 758 2.60 29.51 18.59
C ARG A 758 3.92 29.77 17.87
N MET A 759 3.94 30.61 16.82
CA MET A 759 5.20 31.03 16.16
C MET A 759 6.16 31.68 17.16
N MET A 760 5.70 32.63 18.00
CA MET A 760 6.52 33.29 19.00
C MET A 760 7.06 32.30 20.05
N SER A 761 6.22 31.43 20.55
CA SER A 761 6.63 30.37 21.50
C SER A 761 7.66 29.42 20.90
N LEU A 762 7.46 29.02 19.62
CA LEU A 762 8.39 28.19 18.89
C LEU A 762 9.74 28.86 18.66
N ALA A 763 9.75 30.15 18.27
CA ALA A 763 10.98 30.92 18.09
C ALA A 763 11.79 31.04 19.39
N LYS A 764 11.10 31.22 20.54
CA LYS A 764 11.74 31.21 21.87
C LYS A 764 12.35 29.85 22.17
N LEU A 765 11.60 28.74 22.03
CA LEU A 765 12.08 27.39 22.22
C LEU A 765 13.28 27.09 21.30
N ALA A 766 13.20 27.48 20.04
CA ALA A 766 14.26 27.24 19.06
C ALA A 766 15.55 27.99 19.44
N ASN A 767 15.43 29.23 19.98
CA ASN A 767 16.59 29.97 20.48
C ASN A 767 17.21 29.31 21.71
N GLU A 768 16.42 28.78 22.65
CA GLU A 768 16.91 28.02 23.80
C GLU A 768 17.64 26.73 23.33
N LYS A 769 17.08 25.97 22.41
CA LYS A 769 17.69 24.76 21.82
C LYS A 769 18.99 25.08 21.05
N LEU A 770 19.05 26.24 20.40
CA LEU A 770 20.25 26.68 19.67
C LEU A 770 21.46 26.89 20.60
N GLN A 771 21.24 27.27 21.85
CA GLN A 771 22.32 27.46 22.85
C GLN A 771 22.99 26.12 23.22
N ILE A 772 22.24 25.05 23.26
CA ILE A 772 22.73 23.70 23.62
C ILE A 772 23.12 22.86 22.40
N SER A 773 22.87 23.37 21.20
CA SER A 773 23.16 22.64 19.98
C SER A 773 24.68 22.50 19.73
N ASN A 774 25.10 21.42 19.11
CA ASN A 774 26.49 21.19 18.67
C ASN A 774 26.82 21.87 17.32
N LEU A 775 25.95 22.79 16.85
CA LEU A 775 26.19 23.51 15.61
C LEU A 775 27.39 24.46 15.75
N PRO A 776 28.23 24.61 14.72
CA PRO A 776 29.30 25.62 14.66
C PRO A 776 28.76 27.02 14.83
N GLU A 777 29.60 27.95 15.36
CA GLU A 777 29.16 29.31 15.68
C GLU A 777 28.60 30.07 14.45
N ASN A 778 29.23 29.92 13.28
CA ASN A 778 28.75 30.50 12.03
C ASN A 778 27.33 30.02 11.68
N ARG A 779 27.03 28.72 11.88
CA ARG A 779 25.71 28.17 11.68
C ARG A 779 24.71 28.58 12.73
N ARG A 780 25.13 28.65 14.00
CA ARG A 780 24.28 29.17 15.07
C ARG A 780 23.85 30.60 14.78
N GLU A 781 24.78 31.40 14.27
CA GLU A 781 24.51 32.80 13.91
C GLU A 781 23.50 32.90 12.75
N GLU A 782 23.65 32.08 11.69
CA GLU A 782 22.65 31.99 10.61
C GLU A 782 21.25 31.63 11.17
N ARG A 783 21.17 30.67 12.08
CA ARG A 783 19.88 30.26 12.66
C ARG A 783 19.29 31.35 13.59
N ARG A 784 20.11 32.15 14.28
CA ARG A 784 19.60 33.32 15.03
C ARG A 784 18.97 34.33 14.07
N GLU A 785 19.60 34.59 12.93
CA GLU A 785 19.05 35.48 11.90
C GLU A 785 17.70 34.92 11.35
N ASP A 786 17.62 33.64 11.04
CA ASP A 786 16.38 32.99 10.61
C ASP A 786 15.26 33.14 11.67
N LEU A 787 15.58 32.90 12.94
CA LEU A 787 14.60 33.00 14.03
C LEU A 787 14.14 34.45 14.26
N ALA A 788 15.03 35.43 14.09
CA ALA A 788 14.66 36.83 14.15
C ALA A 788 13.68 37.21 13.02
N PHE A 789 13.91 36.70 11.82
CA PHE A 789 12.98 36.87 10.71
C PHE A 789 11.61 36.23 10.99
N GLN A 790 11.55 35.01 11.56
CA GLN A 790 10.29 34.38 11.90
C GLN A 790 9.52 35.15 13.01
N ARG A 791 10.19 35.75 13.98
CA ARG A 791 9.56 36.65 14.96
C ARG A 791 8.98 37.90 14.31
N ALA A 792 9.76 38.55 13.45
CA ALA A 792 9.27 39.69 12.68
C ALA A 792 8.04 39.37 11.82
N ARG A 793 8.06 38.18 11.19
CA ARG A 793 6.91 37.68 10.43
C ARG A 793 5.70 37.43 11.32
N ALA A 794 5.88 36.89 12.53
CA ALA A 794 4.79 36.66 13.48
C ALA A 794 4.17 37.99 13.94
N HIS A 795 4.96 38.99 14.28
CA HIS A 795 4.50 40.35 14.61
C HIS A 795 3.73 40.98 13.44
N TRP A 796 4.23 40.83 12.23
CA TRP A 796 3.53 41.31 11.04
C TRP A 796 2.15 40.69 10.87
N ILE A 797 2.05 39.38 10.97
CA ILE A 797 0.77 38.65 10.84
C ILE A 797 -0.19 39.02 11.98
N ALA A 798 0.33 39.30 13.17
CA ALA A 798 -0.45 39.77 14.31
C ALA A 798 -0.94 41.23 14.16
N GLY A 799 -0.41 41.98 13.18
CA GLY A 799 -0.69 43.40 12.99
C GLY A 799 0.16 44.33 13.87
N GLU A 800 1.16 43.81 14.52
CA GLU A 800 2.12 44.52 15.40
C GLU A 800 3.25 45.07 14.54
N LEU A 801 2.92 46.10 13.70
CA LEU A 801 3.80 46.60 12.64
C LEU A 801 5.04 47.32 13.16
N ALA A 802 4.99 47.90 14.37
CA ALA A 802 6.13 48.60 14.97
C ALA A 802 7.21 47.61 15.40
N GLU A 803 6.78 46.54 16.07
CA GLU A 803 7.62 45.45 16.56
C GLU A 803 8.24 44.69 15.36
N ALA A 804 7.44 44.40 14.33
CA ALA A 804 7.94 43.78 13.11
C ALA A 804 9.03 44.58 12.40
N ARG A 805 8.88 45.93 12.35
CA ARG A 805 9.90 46.82 11.76
C ARG A 805 11.17 46.87 12.60
N GLU A 806 11.07 46.94 13.92
CA GLU A 806 12.21 46.96 14.82
C GLU A 806 13.07 45.70 14.68
N GLU A 807 12.45 44.52 14.72
CA GLU A 807 13.13 43.21 14.50
C GLU A 807 13.83 43.17 13.14
N LEU A 808 13.14 43.57 12.03
CA LEU A 808 13.71 43.58 10.70
C LEU A 808 14.83 44.58 10.52
N GLN A 809 14.74 45.77 11.17
CA GLN A 809 15.80 46.77 11.11
C GLN A 809 17.07 46.25 11.77
N VAL A 810 16.96 45.65 12.97
CA VAL A 810 18.09 45.03 13.69
C VAL A 810 18.73 43.92 12.83
N LEU A 811 17.90 43.06 12.24
CA LEU A 811 18.38 41.96 11.38
C LEU A 811 19.11 42.49 10.14
N ARG A 812 18.54 43.50 9.46
CA ARG A 812 19.13 44.14 8.28
C ARG A 812 20.47 44.82 8.59
N GLU A 813 20.55 45.54 9.68
CA GLU A 813 21.78 46.16 10.14
C GLU A 813 22.88 45.12 10.43
N ALA A 814 22.51 44.01 11.08
CA ALA A 814 23.44 42.92 11.35
C ALA A 814 23.97 42.24 10.05
N GLN A 815 23.11 42.03 9.05
CA GLN A 815 23.51 41.45 7.76
C GLN A 815 24.43 42.42 6.99
N LEU A 816 24.10 43.70 6.96
CA LEU A 816 24.94 44.73 6.29
C LEU A 816 26.31 44.89 6.98
N ALA A 817 26.36 44.84 8.30
CA ALA A 817 27.63 44.90 9.04
C ALA A 817 28.58 43.76 8.73
N LYS A 818 28.03 42.58 8.31
CA LYS A 818 28.81 41.41 7.90
C LYS A 818 29.16 41.43 6.41
N GLN A 819 28.86 42.48 5.68
CA GLN A 819 28.98 42.55 4.20
C GLN A 819 28.24 41.41 3.47
N LYS A 820 27.22 40.82 4.11
CA LYS A 820 26.36 39.82 3.47
C LYS A 820 25.38 40.48 2.50
N LYS A 821 25.06 39.78 1.41
CA LYS A 821 23.90 40.16 0.59
C LYS A 821 22.65 40.02 1.48
N LEU A 822 21.78 41.03 1.47
CA LEU A 822 20.53 40.98 2.22
C LEU A 822 19.68 39.77 1.74
N ASP A 823 19.07 39.10 2.71
CA ASP A 823 18.11 38.07 2.40
C ASP A 823 16.90 38.67 1.65
N PRO A 824 16.50 38.16 0.48
CA PRO A 824 15.41 38.71 -0.30
C PRO A 824 14.08 38.80 0.46
N GLY A 825 13.80 37.85 1.37
CA GLY A 825 12.59 37.84 2.19
C GLY A 825 12.61 38.96 3.24
N VAL A 826 13.78 39.20 3.87
CA VAL A 826 14.00 40.29 4.82
C VAL A 826 13.82 41.65 4.14
N GLU A 827 14.42 41.79 2.95
CA GLU A 827 14.37 43.06 2.18
C GLU A 827 12.93 43.33 1.71
N ALA A 828 12.25 42.35 1.12
CA ALA A 828 10.86 42.47 0.66
C ALA A 828 9.89 42.84 1.80
N LEU A 829 10.01 42.17 2.94
CA LEU A 829 9.13 42.46 4.08
C LEU A 829 9.44 43.82 4.71
N TYR A 830 10.73 44.21 4.79
CA TYR A 830 11.14 45.52 5.30
C TYR A 830 10.64 46.66 4.40
N GLU A 831 10.78 46.52 3.06
CA GLU A 831 10.25 47.47 2.08
C GLU A 831 8.74 47.59 2.19
N PHE A 832 8.02 46.47 2.21
CA PHE A 832 6.57 46.45 2.36
C PHE A 832 6.11 47.19 3.62
N LEU A 833 6.73 46.92 4.78
CA LEU A 833 6.42 47.61 6.03
C LEU A 833 6.82 49.06 6.04
N SER A 834 7.85 49.46 5.29
CA SER A 834 8.30 50.84 5.18
C SER A 834 7.35 51.69 4.32
N LEU A 835 6.71 51.08 3.34
CA LEU A 835 5.70 51.71 2.47
C LEU A 835 4.32 51.82 3.14
N SER A 836 4.03 50.99 4.17
CA SER A 836 2.76 51.02 4.86
C SER A 836 2.67 52.32 5.71
N PRO A 837 1.60 53.12 5.59
CA PRO A 837 1.48 54.40 6.36
C PRO A 837 1.51 54.10 7.85
N ARG A 838 2.36 54.84 8.59
CA ARG A 838 2.34 54.83 10.07
C ARG A 838 0.93 55.20 10.53
N LYS A 839 0.19 54.28 11.20
CA LYS A 839 -0.98 54.75 11.95
C LYS A 839 -0.52 55.89 12.88
N PRO A 840 -1.14 57.06 12.85
CA PRO A 840 -0.76 58.11 13.76
C PRO A 840 -0.98 57.62 15.20
N VAL A 841 0.09 57.57 15.95
CA VAL A 841 0.04 57.36 17.41
C VAL A 841 -0.65 58.60 17.98
N GLY A 842 -1.84 58.42 18.47
CA GLY A 842 -2.50 59.47 19.26
C GLY A 842 -3.60 60.26 18.53
N GLY A 843 -4.80 59.85 18.69
CA GLY A 843 -6.04 60.55 18.41
C GLY A 843 -7.18 59.88 19.13
N SER A 844 -7.35 60.22 20.39
CA SER A 844 -8.60 59.99 21.14
C SER A 844 -9.77 60.56 20.35
N LEU A 845 -10.71 59.67 19.98
CA LEU A 845 -12.12 60.04 19.94
C LEU A 845 -12.91 58.84 20.39
#